data_8e7a371fff5c8c03d40776592a32b7f0
#
_entry.id   8e7a371fff5c8c03d40776592a32b7f0
#
_cell.length_a   1.000
_cell.length_b   1.000
_cell.length_c   1.000
_cell.angle_alpha   90.00
_cell.angle_beta   90.00
_cell.angle_gamma   90.00
#
_symmetry.space_group_name_H-M   'P 1'
#
loop_
_entity.id
_entity.type
_entity.pdbx_description
1 polymer ?
#
loop_
_entity_poly.entity_id
_entity_poly.type
_entity_poly.pdbx_seq_one_letter_code
_entity_poly.pdbx_strand_id
1 'polypeptide(L)'
;MMMMMTFMPSLFLMRSHDIIDGMSIIDSIREQNPQSLVVKADKGKKKLIVVESATKAKEIMHFLDSNWKALPTKGWIKDIIQPKDVKPDDKPDYGRYGINVNNMDEMLSYVPGGMKMLSAIRTEINTGNYDTLICSGDPDRAGSGISAQIAEFLAKDTRRQGMKTVRACWHEITRKAVVEGLANAVEMQDDRNAVEAERARMEFDRLFGYSVSPLLWRAVAAGTSGGRAQSPALRLVVERERKRMNFVSASYYSIDGVFQTGSEQYTASLVSIDGMKIATGSSFNDDGQVKQGHLVLDVKQANAHMKTMKTDDWKVADITEKAYRKRPPAPYKTSTFQQDVGNKLGIGSKQVMNIAQKLFENSVITYLRTNSSDLSLDGAKAAHALAMKTYGKQNVKQGYQYVEKPGSGSALDGHEAIRPVIDDNTGSFKTPAQLKAKLDRIDNNAFRVYDMIYRRTLASQMNDATGTTVTISLKNQRKTCSHDYIMHNVGTIMINPGWTIAMSDDERPNPVPSVKTGDNAKPISMKATEHKTTPPARYTEPQLVAKLEELGIGRPATYAQIVSVNQERGYVNKKNKALYPTWRGMQVAQLLEAKVPDFIAYAYTADMETYLDDINTGKLGRVDFLKARWNEIDSKVNNLASNVDYNEINMLSTIQLNNGYHVECTRFGFKLVDENGIPDATGKLPSVKLDGDELYDGMDADRCKQLMTAGKQAFQPRVLGVLQDGAYAGYQVTLRDGKYGKYAQAVKLNKNGEPVKTAKPVNMTIPDSMDAVNATLDDVAALFMEVKLPRRFPDGLFVGEGKKGAYIGFSKGKTRRAKATFVPLPDGVDPRTVSHDDVKKYYDEAMNNKKKDK
;
A
#
# COMPACT_ATOMS: atom_id res chain seq x y z
N MET A 1 24.16 7.67 -60.68
CA MET A 1 22.92 7.41 -61.35
C MET A 1 21.94 6.88 -60.31
N MET A 2 21.43 7.75 -59.54
CA MET A 2 20.16 8.47 -59.56
C MET A 2 18.94 7.50 -59.68
N MET A 3 18.24 7.31 -58.57
CA MET A 3 16.78 7.33 -58.53
C MET A 3 16.28 7.59 -57.09
N MET A 4 15.88 8.82 -56.85
CA MET A 4 15.04 9.22 -55.75
C MET A 4 13.66 8.60 -55.91
N MET A 5 13.11 7.96 -54.89
CA MET A 5 11.68 7.73 -54.77
C MET A 5 11.17 8.42 -53.50
N THR A 6 10.44 9.47 -53.73
CA THR A 6 9.61 10.26 -52.85
C THR A 6 8.42 9.40 -52.42
N PHE A 7 8.26 9.17 -51.10
CA PHE A 7 7.00 8.67 -50.53
C PHE A 7 6.21 9.88 -49.99
N MET A 8 5.11 10.18 -50.65
CA MET A 8 4.04 11.02 -50.11
C MET A 8 3.19 10.20 -49.13
N PRO A 9 2.75 10.75 -48.00
CA PRO A 9 1.73 10.10 -47.17
C PRO A 9 0.36 10.29 -47.82
N SER A 10 -0.33 9.19 -48.04
CA SER A 10 -1.72 9.15 -48.48
C SER A 10 -2.63 9.74 -47.39
N LEU A 11 -3.22 10.89 -47.69
CA LEU A 11 -4.39 11.41 -46.99
C LEU A 11 -5.55 10.43 -47.17
N PHE A 12 -6.00 9.81 -46.10
CA PHE A 12 -7.31 9.15 -46.03
C PHE A 12 -8.39 10.25 -46.04
N LEU A 13 -9.05 10.42 -47.15
CA LEU A 13 -10.30 11.16 -47.23
C LEU A 13 -11.40 10.39 -46.48
N MET A 14 -11.74 10.78 -45.28
CA MET A 14 -12.99 10.39 -44.63
C MET A 14 -14.17 11.03 -45.36
N ARG A 15 -15.17 10.22 -45.64
CA ARG A 15 -16.38 10.63 -46.32
C ARG A 15 -17.17 11.63 -45.50
N SER A 16 -17.59 12.73 -46.15
CA SER A 16 -18.16 13.95 -45.58
C SER A 16 -19.63 13.86 -45.11
N HIS A 17 -20.12 12.73 -44.68
CA HIS A 17 -21.53 12.62 -44.27
C HIS A 17 -21.81 12.25 -42.79
N ASP A 18 -20.77 11.86 -42.01
CA ASP A 18 -20.96 11.49 -40.59
C ASP A 18 -20.49 12.59 -39.58
N ILE A 19 -20.06 13.74 -40.11
CA ILE A 19 -19.47 14.86 -39.32
C ILE A 19 -20.54 15.85 -38.82
N ILE A 20 -21.77 15.79 -39.32
CA ILE A 20 -22.75 16.89 -39.14
C ILE A 20 -23.42 16.89 -37.76
N ASP A 21 -23.54 15.76 -37.06
CA ASP A 21 -24.19 15.74 -35.74
C ASP A 21 -23.21 15.92 -34.55
N GLY A 22 -21.93 15.69 -34.73
CA GLY A 22 -20.91 16.00 -33.74
C GLY A 22 -20.54 17.49 -33.63
N MET A 23 -20.73 18.22 -34.71
CA MET A 23 -20.45 19.67 -34.83
C MET A 23 -21.35 20.54 -33.97
N SER A 24 -22.59 20.12 -33.66
CA SER A 24 -23.53 21.00 -32.93
C SER A 24 -23.15 21.27 -31.48
N ILE A 25 -22.49 20.35 -30.80
CA ILE A 25 -22.01 20.57 -29.39
C ILE A 25 -20.71 21.37 -29.44
N ILE A 26 -19.81 21.08 -30.39
CA ILE A 26 -18.53 21.77 -30.55
C ILE A 26 -18.73 23.21 -30.97
N ASP A 27 -19.63 23.46 -31.90
CA ASP A 27 -19.89 24.81 -32.43
C ASP A 27 -20.62 25.67 -31.39
N SER A 28 -21.61 25.14 -30.67
CA SER A 28 -22.29 25.87 -29.61
C SER A 28 -21.42 26.21 -28.42
N ILE A 29 -20.37 25.41 -28.16
CA ILE A 29 -19.39 25.69 -27.10
C ILE A 29 -18.31 26.67 -27.60
N ARG A 30 -17.88 26.61 -28.86
CA ARG A 30 -16.89 27.53 -29.46
C ARG A 30 -17.40 28.95 -29.66
N GLU A 31 -18.70 29.12 -29.91
CA GLU A 31 -19.34 30.43 -30.05
C GLU A 31 -19.64 31.14 -28.73
N GLN A 32 -19.46 30.46 -27.60
CA GLN A 32 -19.69 31.08 -26.30
C GLN A 32 -18.56 32.06 -25.95
N ASN A 33 -18.95 33.25 -25.52
CA ASN A 33 -18.02 34.27 -25.04
C ASN A 33 -17.04 33.70 -24.03
N PRO A 34 -15.71 33.76 -24.23
CA PRO A 34 -14.69 33.24 -23.30
C PRO A 34 -14.79 33.82 -21.87
N GLN A 35 -15.46 34.97 -21.72
CA GLN A 35 -15.68 35.63 -20.43
C GLN A 35 -16.94 35.12 -19.70
N SER A 36 -17.78 34.28 -20.32
CA SER A 36 -18.91 33.68 -19.65
C SER A 36 -18.43 32.66 -18.60
N LEU A 37 -18.79 32.83 -17.34
CA LEU A 37 -18.45 31.92 -16.23
C LEU A 37 -19.21 30.59 -16.25
N VAL A 38 -20.18 30.42 -17.17
CA VAL A 38 -21.08 29.25 -17.18
C VAL A 38 -21.20 28.69 -18.60
N VAL A 39 -21.06 27.36 -18.70
CA VAL A 39 -21.29 26.60 -19.94
C VAL A 39 -22.79 26.42 -20.14
N LYS A 40 -23.34 26.89 -21.25
CA LYS A 40 -24.77 26.76 -21.56
C LYS A 40 -25.02 25.52 -22.41
N ALA A 41 -26.07 24.78 -22.10
CA ALA A 41 -26.58 23.75 -23.00
C ALA A 41 -27.33 24.39 -24.17
N ASP A 42 -27.48 23.67 -25.29
CA ASP A 42 -28.31 24.11 -26.40
C ASP A 42 -29.72 24.47 -25.95
N LYS A 43 -30.29 25.49 -26.54
CA LYS A 43 -31.60 26.03 -26.14
C LYS A 43 -32.67 24.96 -26.15
N GLY A 44 -33.26 24.71 -24.97
CA GLY A 44 -34.33 23.70 -24.80
C GLY A 44 -33.85 22.24 -24.62
N LYS A 45 -32.54 21.98 -24.61
CA LYS A 45 -31.96 20.62 -24.43
C LYS A 45 -31.34 20.47 -23.03
N LYS A 46 -31.62 19.35 -22.38
CA LYS A 46 -31.03 19.03 -21.05
C LYS A 46 -29.97 17.95 -21.17
N LYS A 47 -28.90 18.09 -20.38
CA LYS A 47 -27.75 17.19 -20.41
C LYS A 47 -27.46 16.64 -19.01
N LEU A 48 -27.18 15.33 -18.93
CA LEU A 48 -26.84 14.67 -17.68
C LEU A 48 -25.37 14.21 -17.71
N ILE A 49 -24.59 14.66 -16.71
CA ILE A 49 -23.21 14.19 -16.51
C ILE A 49 -23.21 13.17 -15.35
N VAL A 50 -22.54 12.06 -15.55
CA VAL A 50 -22.34 11.07 -14.51
C VAL A 50 -20.84 10.97 -14.21
N VAL A 51 -20.46 11.21 -12.94
CA VAL A 51 -19.07 11.23 -12.44
C VAL A 51 -18.91 10.25 -11.29
N GLU A 52 -17.67 9.99 -10.86
CA GLU A 52 -17.40 9.00 -9.81
C GLU A 52 -17.76 9.45 -8.40
N SER A 53 -17.68 10.74 -8.09
CA SER A 53 -17.92 11.23 -6.73
C SER A 53 -18.88 12.40 -6.64
N ALA A 54 -19.54 12.53 -5.48
CA ALA A 54 -20.44 13.63 -5.20
C ALA A 54 -19.71 14.99 -5.15
N THR A 55 -18.47 15.01 -4.71
CA THR A 55 -17.62 16.22 -4.69
C THR A 55 -17.37 16.70 -6.11
N LYS A 56 -16.94 15.81 -7.04
CA LYS A 56 -16.77 16.13 -8.46
C LYS A 56 -18.05 16.65 -9.08
N ALA A 57 -19.20 15.98 -8.82
CA ALA A 57 -20.48 16.43 -9.33
C ALA A 57 -20.79 17.86 -8.89
N LYS A 58 -20.55 18.19 -7.62
CA LYS A 58 -20.76 19.53 -7.07
C LYS A 58 -19.81 20.56 -7.70
N GLU A 59 -18.51 20.27 -7.78
CA GLU A 59 -17.52 21.21 -8.34
C GLU A 59 -17.80 21.50 -9.83
N ILE A 60 -18.14 20.48 -10.63
CA ILE A 60 -18.47 20.64 -12.04
C ILE A 60 -19.73 21.52 -12.24
N MET A 61 -20.74 21.35 -11.39
CA MET A 61 -21.97 22.15 -11.49
C MET A 61 -21.76 23.65 -11.29
N HIS A 62 -20.62 24.09 -10.69
CA HIS A 62 -20.27 25.50 -10.64
C HIS A 62 -19.96 26.12 -12.02
N PHE A 63 -19.65 25.31 -13.02
CA PHE A 63 -19.31 25.77 -14.37
C PHE A 63 -20.45 25.61 -15.37
N LEU A 64 -21.57 24.98 -14.97
CA LEU A 64 -22.65 24.58 -15.87
C LEU A 64 -23.95 25.34 -15.53
N ASP A 65 -24.80 25.55 -16.53
CA ASP A 65 -26.10 26.21 -16.35
C ASP A 65 -27.19 25.27 -15.82
N SER A 66 -28.41 25.75 -15.62
CA SER A 66 -29.54 25.02 -15.07
C SER A 66 -30.05 23.86 -15.96
N ASN A 67 -29.61 23.78 -17.22
CA ASN A 67 -29.99 22.71 -18.14
C ASN A 67 -29.08 21.47 -17.98
N TRP A 68 -28.02 21.59 -17.16
CA TRP A 68 -27.14 20.50 -16.82
C TRP A 68 -27.46 19.93 -15.46
N LYS A 69 -27.21 18.63 -15.29
CA LYS A 69 -27.22 17.98 -14.00
C LYS A 69 -26.07 17.01 -13.89
N ALA A 70 -25.43 16.92 -12.73
CA ALA A 70 -24.37 15.98 -12.46
C ALA A 70 -24.76 15.00 -11.34
N LEU A 71 -24.54 13.70 -11.54
CA LEU A 71 -24.82 12.64 -10.58
C LEU A 71 -23.57 11.78 -10.30
N PRO A 72 -23.36 11.35 -9.05
CA PRO A 72 -22.22 10.48 -8.70
C PRO A 72 -22.57 8.99 -8.84
N THR A 73 -21.58 8.16 -9.28
CA THR A 73 -21.67 6.69 -9.24
C THR A 73 -21.13 6.08 -7.95
N LYS A 74 -20.25 6.79 -7.25
CA LYS A 74 -19.53 6.31 -6.06
C LYS A 74 -18.61 5.10 -6.34
N GLY A 75 -18.06 4.99 -7.54
CA GLY A 75 -17.16 3.94 -7.97
C GLY A 75 -17.83 2.83 -8.80
N TRP A 76 -17.30 1.63 -8.72
CA TRP A 76 -17.76 0.45 -9.46
C TRP A 76 -19.22 0.11 -9.14
N ILE A 77 -19.96 -0.30 -10.16
CA ILE A 77 -21.39 -0.64 -10.08
C ILE A 77 -21.58 -2.15 -10.04
N LYS A 78 -20.81 -2.87 -10.86
CA LYS A 78 -20.80 -4.33 -10.93
C LYS A 78 -19.38 -4.85 -10.80
N ASP A 79 -19.25 -6.06 -10.27
CA ASP A 79 -18.01 -6.85 -10.21
C ASP A 79 -18.32 -8.29 -10.60
N ILE A 80 -17.29 -9.06 -10.94
CA ILE A 80 -17.43 -10.48 -11.25
C ILE A 80 -18.05 -11.20 -10.06
N ILE A 81 -19.12 -11.97 -10.33
CA ILE A 81 -19.89 -12.68 -9.29
C ILE A 81 -19.00 -13.55 -8.41
N GLN A 82 -19.30 -13.61 -7.13
CA GLN A 82 -18.60 -14.52 -6.24
C GLN A 82 -19.08 -15.97 -6.45
N PRO A 83 -18.20 -16.99 -6.41
CA PRO A 83 -18.58 -18.39 -6.63
C PRO A 83 -19.73 -18.90 -5.75
N LYS A 84 -19.83 -18.39 -4.53
CA LYS A 84 -20.91 -18.74 -3.58
C LYS A 84 -22.30 -18.21 -4.00
N ASP A 85 -22.32 -17.16 -4.82
CA ASP A 85 -23.52 -16.44 -5.24
C ASP A 85 -23.99 -16.89 -6.65
N VAL A 86 -23.22 -17.73 -7.36
CA VAL A 86 -23.58 -18.33 -8.64
C VAL A 86 -24.73 -19.32 -8.44
N LYS A 87 -25.78 -19.18 -9.24
CA LYS A 87 -26.97 -20.07 -9.19
C LYS A 87 -26.58 -21.51 -9.53
N PRO A 88 -27.31 -22.52 -9.02
CA PRO A 88 -27.01 -23.93 -9.30
C PRO A 88 -26.93 -24.28 -10.79
N ASP A 89 -27.79 -23.72 -11.61
CA ASP A 89 -27.86 -23.99 -13.06
C ASP A 89 -26.65 -23.40 -13.81
N ASP A 90 -26.10 -22.30 -13.33
CA ASP A 90 -24.93 -21.59 -13.91
C ASP A 90 -23.59 -22.12 -13.38
N LYS A 91 -23.61 -22.97 -12.33
CA LYS A 91 -22.37 -23.49 -11.70
C LYS A 91 -21.46 -24.28 -12.60
N PRO A 92 -21.95 -25.12 -13.55
CA PRO A 92 -21.04 -25.84 -14.44
C PRO A 92 -20.08 -24.92 -15.20
N ASP A 93 -20.55 -23.76 -15.64
CA ASP A 93 -19.79 -22.81 -16.45
C ASP A 93 -19.07 -21.74 -15.63
N TYR A 94 -19.72 -21.20 -14.58
CA TYR A 94 -19.25 -20.03 -13.85
C TYR A 94 -18.87 -20.30 -12.38
N GLY A 95 -19.16 -21.53 -11.88
CA GLY A 95 -19.15 -21.82 -10.44
C GLY A 95 -17.85 -21.60 -9.70
N ARG A 96 -16.70 -21.70 -10.37
CA ARG A 96 -15.39 -21.55 -9.73
C ARG A 96 -14.86 -20.13 -9.79
N TYR A 97 -15.02 -19.46 -10.92
CA TYR A 97 -14.37 -18.17 -11.17
C TYR A 97 -15.35 -17.01 -11.34
N GLY A 98 -16.63 -17.29 -11.62
CA GLY A 98 -17.58 -16.30 -12.13
C GLY A 98 -17.29 -15.95 -13.58
N ILE A 99 -16.43 -16.72 -14.25
CA ILE A 99 -16.00 -16.58 -15.65
C ILE A 99 -16.10 -17.96 -16.28
N ASN A 100 -16.71 -18.03 -17.46
CA ASN A 100 -16.70 -19.24 -18.29
C ASN A 100 -15.38 -19.33 -19.02
N VAL A 101 -14.52 -20.26 -18.61
CA VAL A 101 -13.16 -20.42 -19.14
C VAL A 101 -13.08 -20.90 -20.58
N ASN A 102 -14.20 -21.38 -21.18
CA ASN A 102 -14.23 -21.84 -22.57
C ASN A 102 -14.32 -20.68 -23.56
N ASN A 103 -15.11 -19.65 -23.22
CA ASN A 103 -15.36 -18.50 -24.10
C ASN A 103 -14.86 -17.17 -23.49
N MET A 104 -14.43 -17.15 -22.22
CA MET A 104 -14.01 -15.97 -21.46
C MET A 104 -15.12 -14.95 -21.25
N ASP A 105 -16.37 -15.42 -21.07
CA ASP A 105 -17.49 -14.58 -20.65
C ASP A 105 -17.53 -14.48 -19.12
N GLU A 106 -17.65 -13.27 -18.59
CA GLU A 106 -17.80 -13.03 -17.16
C GLU A 106 -19.29 -12.89 -16.77
N MET A 107 -19.63 -13.44 -15.62
CA MET A 107 -20.91 -13.20 -14.97
C MET A 107 -20.75 -12.06 -13.95
N LEU A 108 -21.44 -10.95 -14.15
CA LEU A 108 -21.38 -9.78 -13.31
C LEU A 108 -22.51 -9.72 -12.30
N SER A 109 -22.20 -9.34 -11.06
CA SER A 109 -23.15 -9.03 -10.00
C SER A 109 -23.00 -7.60 -9.49
N TYR A 110 -24.08 -7.02 -8.96
CA TYR A 110 -24.01 -5.66 -8.42
C TYR A 110 -23.22 -5.62 -7.13
N VAL A 111 -22.31 -4.65 -7.02
CA VAL A 111 -21.69 -4.33 -5.74
C VAL A 111 -22.70 -3.74 -4.76
N PRO A 112 -22.44 -3.76 -3.44
CA PRO A 112 -23.34 -3.16 -2.46
C PRO A 112 -23.67 -1.71 -2.80
N GLY A 113 -24.95 -1.42 -3.06
CA GLY A 113 -25.45 -0.11 -3.47
C GLY A 113 -25.43 0.19 -4.97
N GLY A 114 -24.79 -0.63 -5.81
CA GLY A 114 -24.69 -0.42 -7.26
C GLY A 114 -26.04 -0.33 -7.96
N MET A 115 -26.96 -1.25 -7.65
CA MET A 115 -28.32 -1.22 -8.21
C MET A 115 -29.08 0.05 -7.81
N LYS A 116 -28.97 0.48 -6.55
CA LYS A 116 -29.60 1.72 -6.07
C LYS A 116 -29.10 2.93 -6.84
N MET A 117 -27.82 2.95 -7.15
CA MET A 117 -27.16 4.01 -7.89
C MET A 117 -27.68 4.10 -9.34
N LEU A 118 -27.67 2.96 -10.06
CA LEU A 118 -28.20 2.89 -11.41
C LEU A 118 -29.67 3.26 -11.47
N SER A 119 -30.46 2.81 -10.46
CA SER A 119 -31.86 3.16 -10.36
C SER A 119 -32.09 4.65 -10.17
N ALA A 120 -31.22 5.34 -9.39
CA ALA A 120 -31.27 6.78 -9.23
C ALA A 120 -30.95 7.53 -10.53
N ILE A 121 -29.90 7.12 -11.25
CA ILE A 121 -29.53 7.66 -12.57
C ILE A 121 -30.70 7.45 -13.56
N ARG A 122 -31.26 6.25 -13.59
CA ARG A 122 -32.40 5.91 -14.45
C ARG A 122 -33.64 6.75 -14.14
N THR A 123 -33.97 6.92 -12.86
CA THR A 123 -35.10 7.77 -12.44
C THR A 123 -34.90 9.20 -12.90
N GLU A 124 -33.72 9.75 -12.70
CA GLU A 124 -33.40 11.11 -13.12
C GLU A 124 -33.56 11.29 -14.64
N ILE A 125 -33.02 10.37 -15.42
CA ILE A 125 -33.15 10.42 -16.88
C ILE A 125 -34.62 10.37 -17.30
N ASN A 126 -35.44 9.49 -16.65
CA ASN A 126 -36.84 9.35 -17.01
C ASN A 126 -37.70 10.56 -16.65
N THR A 127 -37.33 11.32 -15.64
CA THR A 127 -38.05 12.50 -15.17
C THR A 127 -37.55 13.80 -15.72
N GLY A 128 -36.27 13.87 -16.10
CA GLY A 128 -35.56 15.10 -16.43
C GLY A 128 -35.61 15.50 -17.92
N ASN A 129 -36.05 14.64 -18.83
CA ASN A 129 -36.11 14.86 -20.27
C ASN A 129 -34.75 15.24 -20.88
N TYR A 130 -33.73 14.38 -20.64
CA TYR A 130 -32.37 14.59 -21.14
C TYR A 130 -32.20 14.02 -22.56
N ASP A 131 -31.48 14.76 -23.41
CA ASP A 131 -31.11 14.32 -24.77
C ASP A 131 -29.72 13.68 -24.85
N THR A 132 -28.85 14.00 -23.87
CA THR A 132 -27.47 13.51 -23.85
C THR A 132 -27.08 13.04 -22.42
N LEU A 133 -26.47 11.86 -22.38
CA LEU A 133 -25.78 11.34 -21.21
C LEU A 133 -24.28 11.42 -21.43
N ILE A 134 -23.58 12.10 -20.53
CA ILE A 134 -22.12 12.21 -20.54
C ILE A 134 -21.56 11.36 -19.41
N CYS A 135 -20.86 10.27 -19.73
CA CYS A 135 -20.17 9.42 -18.80
C CYS A 135 -18.77 9.99 -18.55
N SER A 136 -18.53 10.59 -17.37
CA SER A 136 -17.29 11.28 -17.02
C SER A 136 -16.61 10.64 -15.82
N GLY A 137 -16.29 9.36 -15.92
CA GLY A 137 -15.36 8.69 -15.01
C GLY A 137 -13.95 9.31 -15.09
N ASP A 138 -13.08 8.97 -14.14
CA ASP A 138 -11.68 9.43 -14.14
C ASP A 138 -10.98 9.11 -15.49
N PRO A 139 -9.97 9.88 -15.88
CA PRO A 139 -9.26 9.67 -17.14
C PRO A 139 -8.29 8.48 -17.05
N ASP A 140 -8.77 7.32 -16.59
CA ASP A 140 -8.03 6.07 -16.54
C ASP A 140 -8.91 4.89 -16.99
N ARG A 141 -8.31 3.70 -17.14
CA ARG A 141 -9.02 2.48 -17.58
C ARG A 141 -10.20 2.12 -16.69
N ALA A 142 -10.06 2.34 -15.36
CA ALA A 142 -11.13 2.06 -14.41
C ALA A 142 -12.33 2.99 -14.64
N GLY A 143 -12.09 4.29 -14.89
CA GLY A 143 -13.12 5.26 -15.24
C GLY A 143 -13.83 4.92 -16.57
N SER A 144 -13.10 4.38 -17.55
CA SER A 144 -13.68 3.86 -18.81
C SER A 144 -14.56 2.65 -18.51
N GLY A 145 -14.12 1.70 -17.70
CA GLY A 145 -14.91 0.53 -17.29
C GLY A 145 -16.20 0.90 -16.56
N ILE A 146 -16.16 1.84 -15.62
CA ILE A 146 -17.33 2.35 -14.89
C ILE A 146 -18.31 3.02 -15.88
N SER A 147 -17.80 3.84 -16.79
CA SER A 147 -18.59 4.52 -17.82
C SER A 147 -19.30 3.53 -18.73
N ALA A 148 -18.62 2.48 -19.15
CA ALA A 148 -19.21 1.41 -19.96
C ALA A 148 -20.35 0.67 -19.24
N GLN A 149 -20.18 0.33 -17.94
CA GLN A 149 -21.23 -0.31 -17.14
C GLN A 149 -22.50 0.54 -17.04
N ILE A 150 -22.37 1.86 -17.00
CA ILE A 150 -23.51 2.80 -17.00
C ILE A 150 -24.19 2.77 -18.36
N ALA A 151 -23.41 2.94 -19.44
CA ALA A 151 -23.93 2.96 -20.81
C ALA A 151 -24.64 1.65 -21.17
N GLU A 152 -24.04 0.50 -20.85
CA GLU A 152 -24.63 -0.84 -21.09
C GLU A 152 -25.95 -1.05 -20.33
N PHE A 153 -26.02 -0.62 -19.07
CA PHE A 153 -27.26 -0.72 -18.29
C PHE A 153 -28.37 0.10 -18.91
N LEU A 154 -28.04 1.28 -19.38
CA LEU A 154 -29.00 2.22 -19.93
C LEU A 154 -29.40 1.88 -21.37
N ALA A 155 -28.55 1.24 -22.16
CA ALA A 155 -28.86 0.79 -23.52
C ALA A 155 -29.99 -0.26 -23.55
N LYS A 156 -30.20 -1.01 -22.46
CA LYS A 156 -31.28 -1.99 -22.32
C LYS A 156 -32.67 -1.39 -22.07
N ASP A 157 -32.75 -0.07 -21.84
CA ASP A 157 -34.04 0.60 -21.60
C ASP A 157 -34.58 1.22 -22.89
N THR A 158 -35.55 0.54 -23.49
CA THR A 158 -36.21 0.92 -24.77
C THR A 158 -36.85 2.31 -24.76
N ARG A 159 -37.10 2.91 -23.59
CA ARG A 159 -37.68 4.25 -23.45
C ARG A 159 -36.69 5.38 -23.76
N ARG A 160 -35.46 5.06 -24.19
CA ARG A 160 -34.34 5.98 -24.44
C ARG A 160 -33.88 5.99 -25.88
N GLN A 161 -34.72 5.51 -26.80
CA GLN A 161 -34.40 5.61 -28.20
C GLN A 161 -34.17 7.07 -28.57
N GLY A 162 -32.95 7.40 -29.05
CA GLY A 162 -32.56 8.74 -29.45
C GLY A 162 -31.72 9.56 -28.43
N MET A 163 -31.47 9.08 -27.20
CA MET A 163 -30.54 9.76 -26.28
C MET A 163 -29.10 9.44 -26.63
N LYS A 164 -28.29 10.45 -26.92
CA LYS A 164 -26.86 10.29 -27.18
C LYS A 164 -26.10 9.95 -25.89
N THR A 165 -25.20 8.98 -25.94
CA THR A 165 -24.31 8.63 -24.80
C THR A 165 -22.85 8.79 -25.24
N VAL A 166 -22.12 9.65 -24.53
CA VAL A 166 -20.74 10.00 -24.85
C VAL A 166 -19.83 9.87 -23.62
N ARG A 167 -18.55 9.69 -23.87
CA ARG A 167 -17.47 9.70 -22.89
C ARG A 167 -16.76 11.05 -22.93
N ALA A 168 -16.66 11.75 -21.80
CA ALA A 168 -15.85 12.95 -21.65
C ALA A 168 -14.88 12.81 -20.48
N CYS A 169 -13.66 13.28 -20.66
CA CYS A 169 -12.59 13.24 -19.66
C CYS A 169 -11.93 14.60 -19.49
N TRP A 170 -11.43 14.85 -18.31
CA TRP A 170 -10.58 16.00 -17.99
C TRP A 170 -9.56 15.65 -16.91
N HIS A 171 -8.37 16.26 -17.03
CA HIS A 171 -7.25 16.02 -16.12
C HIS A 171 -7.22 17.01 -14.94
N GLU A 172 -8.05 18.04 -14.96
CA GLU A 172 -8.29 18.97 -13.85
C GLU A 172 -9.74 19.41 -13.84
N ILE A 173 -10.28 19.79 -12.71
CA ILE A 173 -11.66 20.25 -12.59
C ILE A 173 -11.64 21.79 -12.60
N THR A 174 -11.44 22.36 -13.77
CA THR A 174 -11.53 23.80 -14.06
C THR A 174 -12.56 24.05 -15.13
N ARG A 175 -13.05 25.28 -15.26
CA ARG A 175 -14.00 25.61 -16.33
C ARG A 175 -13.43 25.29 -17.70
N LYS A 176 -12.18 25.69 -17.95
CA LYS A 176 -11.48 25.43 -19.23
C LYS A 176 -11.42 23.92 -19.52
N ALA A 177 -10.93 23.11 -18.59
CA ALA A 177 -10.78 21.68 -18.79
C ALA A 177 -12.13 20.95 -18.98
N VAL A 178 -13.17 21.36 -18.25
CA VAL A 178 -14.52 20.80 -18.40
C VAL A 178 -15.10 21.16 -19.78
N VAL A 179 -14.96 22.42 -20.23
CA VAL A 179 -15.39 22.84 -21.57
C VAL A 179 -14.67 22.08 -22.68
N GLU A 180 -13.34 21.98 -22.58
CA GLU A 180 -12.51 21.25 -23.54
C GLU A 180 -12.85 19.75 -23.55
N GLY A 181 -13.02 19.14 -22.36
CA GLY A 181 -13.41 17.74 -22.24
C GLY A 181 -14.80 17.44 -22.80
N LEU A 182 -15.76 18.36 -22.64
CA LEU A 182 -17.08 18.24 -23.26
C LEU A 182 -17.03 18.43 -24.78
N ALA A 183 -16.21 19.36 -25.27
CA ALA A 183 -16.00 19.60 -26.70
C ALA A 183 -15.31 18.42 -27.40
N ASN A 184 -14.42 17.72 -26.69
CA ASN A 184 -13.70 16.55 -27.18
C ASN A 184 -14.33 15.21 -26.74
N ALA A 185 -15.62 15.23 -26.34
CA ALA A 185 -16.32 14.02 -25.94
C ALA A 185 -16.42 13.03 -27.12
N VAL A 186 -16.07 11.77 -26.85
CA VAL A 186 -16.08 10.69 -27.84
C VAL A 186 -17.31 9.78 -27.63
N GLU A 187 -17.68 9.03 -28.64
CA GLU A 187 -18.69 7.99 -28.47
C GLU A 187 -18.15 6.84 -27.61
N MET A 188 -19.04 6.14 -26.90
CA MET A 188 -18.61 5.04 -26.00
C MET A 188 -17.88 3.90 -26.73
N GLN A 189 -18.15 3.71 -28.03
CA GLN A 189 -17.44 2.73 -28.83
C GLN A 189 -15.96 3.08 -29.07
N ASP A 190 -15.61 4.37 -29.08
CA ASP A 190 -14.24 4.82 -29.30
C ASP A 190 -13.36 4.60 -28.07
N ASP A 191 -13.99 4.45 -26.88
CA ASP A 191 -13.31 4.11 -25.61
C ASP A 191 -13.22 2.59 -25.37
N ARG A 192 -13.64 1.76 -26.32
CA ARG A 192 -13.77 0.31 -26.19
C ARG A 192 -12.48 -0.38 -25.76
N ASN A 193 -11.36 -0.01 -26.33
CA ASN A 193 -10.09 -0.67 -26.00
C ASN A 193 -9.68 -0.48 -24.54
N ALA A 194 -9.90 0.71 -23.98
CA ALA A 194 -9.66 0.98 -22.56
C ALA A 194 -10.60 0.15 -21.67
N VAL A 195 -11.87 0.00 -22.06
CA VAL A 195 -12.84 -0.86 -21.38
C VAL A 195 -12.41 -2.32 -21.43
N GLU A 196 -12.03 -2.84 -22.61
CA GLU A 196 -11.57 -4.22 -22.75
C GLU A 196 -10.27 -4.49 -21.97
N ALA A 197 -9.35 -3.54 -21.89
CA ALA A 197 -8.13 -3.67 -21.10
C ALA A 197 -8.43 -3.75 -19.59
N GLU A 198 -9.41 -2.96 -19.10
CA GLU A 198 -9.80 -3.03 -17.68
C GLU A 198 -10.56 -4.32 -17.36
N ARG A 199 -11.45 -4.78 -18.26
CA ARG A 199 -12.12 -6.08 -18.13
C ARG A 199 -11.09 -7.21 -18.11
N ALA A 200 -10.13 -7.21 -19.06
CA ALA A 200 -9.04 -8.19 -19.11
C ALA A 200 -8.27 -8.24 -17.78
N ARG A 201 -7.98 -7.09 -17.17
CA ARG A 201 -7.31 -7.01 -15.88
C ARG A 201 -8.15 -7.65 -14.78
N MET A 202 -9.44 -7.30 -14.68
CA MET A 202 -10.34 -7.84 -13.65
C MET A 202 -10.49 -9.36 -13.77
N GLU A 203 -10.71 -9.84 -14.99
CA GLU A 203 -10.90 -11.27 -15.29
C GLU A 203 -9.61 -12.05 -15.04
N PHE A 204 -8.49 -11.56 -15.51
CA PHE A 204 -7.19 -12.20 -15.30
C PHE A 204 -6.81 -12.26 -13.81
N ASP A 205 -6.96 -11.15 -13.07
CA ASP A 205 -6.71 -11.11 -11.62
C ASP A 205 -7.62 -12.09 -10.87
N ARG A 206 -8.87 -12.29 -11.34
CA ARG A 206 -9.82 -13.27 -10.81
C ARG A 206 -9.36 -14.71 -11.11
N LEU A 207 -9.07 -15.04 -12.35
CA LEU A 207 -8.60 -16.37 -12.75
C LEU A 207 -7.33 -16.75 -12.01
N PHE A 208 -6.36 -15.85 -11.96
CA PHE A 208 -5.09 -16.04 -11.24
C PHE A 208 -5.31 -16.25 -9.74
N GLY A 209 -5.99 -15.33 -9.09
CA GLY A 209 -6.19 -15.35 -7.65
C GLY A 209 -6.95 -16.59 -7.17
N TYR A 210 -7.98 -17.00 -7.90
CA TYR A 210 -8.79 -18.18 -7.56
C TYR A 210 -8.15 -19.52 -7.97
N SER A 211 -7.11 -19.49 -8.79
CA SER A 211 -6.28 -20.66 -9.06
C SER A 211 -5.17 -20.82 -8.01
N VAL A 212 -4.47 -19.74 -7.67
CA VAL A 212 -3.31 -19.78 -6.75
C VAL A 212 -3.74 -19.87 -5.29
N SER A 213 -4.80 -19.15 -4.86
CA SER A 213 -5.19 -19.12 -3.45
C SER A 213 -5.60 -20.47 -2.86
N PRO A 214 -6.29 -21.40 -3.57
CA PRO A 214 -6.58 -22.74 -3.05
C PRO A 214 -5.35 -23.56 -2.67
N LEU A 215 -4.22 -23.37 -3.37
CA LEU A 215 -2.95 -23.98 -3.00
C LEU A 215 -2.52 -23.51 -1.60
N LEU A 216 -2.60 -22.20 -1.35
CA LEU A 216 -2.27 -21.62 -0.05
C LEU A 216 -3.25 -22.05 1.06
N TRP A 217 -4.55 -22.21 0.76
CA TRP A 217 -5.52 -22.67 1.78
C TRP A 217 -5.23 -24.06 2.28
N ARG A 218 -4.73 -24.93 1.39
CA ARG A 218 -4.35 -26.32 1.76
C ARG A 218 -3.02 -26.35 2.48
N ALA A 219 -2.07 -25.57 2.00
CA ALA A 219 -0.69 -25.60 2.49
C ALA A 219 -0.46 -24.76 3.74
N VAL A 220 -1.14 -23.61 3.85
CA VAL A 220 -0.89 -22.61 4.89
C VAL A 220 -2.05 -22.53 5.88
N ALA A 221 -3.12 -21.87 5.49
CA ALA A 221 -4.33 -21.70 6.30
C ALA A 221 -5.49 -21.19 5.43
N ALA A 222 -6.72 -21.49 5.85
CA ALA A 222 -7.90 -20.92 5.23
C ALA A 222 -7.87 -19.38 5.24
N GLY A 223 -8.24 -18.75 4.13
CA GLY A 223 -8.26 -17.29 3.98
C GLY A 223 -6.92 -16.67 3.54
N THR A 224 -5.82 -17.44 3.44
CA THR A 224 -4.61 -16.96 2.79
C THR A 224 -4.84 -16.82 1.28
N SER A 225 -4.22 -15.85 0.65
CA SER A 225 -4.42 -15.62 -0.78
C SER A 225 -3.15 -15.14 -1.48
N GLY A 226 -2.97 -15.63 -2.69
CA GLY A 226 -1.98 -15.15 -3.63
C GLY A 226 -2.64 -14.24 -4.68
N GLY A 227 -1.91 -13.27 -5.20
CA GLY A 227 -2.38 -12.42 -6.27
C GLY A 227 -1.22 -11.96 -7.12
N ARG A 228 -1.50 -11.67 -8.39
CA ARG A 228 -0.51 -11.38 -9.42
C ARG A 228 0.51 -10.30 -9.02
N ALA A 229 0.05 -9.16 -8.53
CA ALA A 229 0.93 -8.06 -8.17
C ALA A 229 1.37 -8.06 -6.69
N GLN A 230 0.51 -8.55 -5.78
CA GLN A 230 0.83 -8.55 -4.35
C GLN A 230 1.87 -9.63 -3.99
N SER A 231 1.88 -10.78 -4.65
CA SER A 231 2.83 -11.85 -4.34
C SER A 231 4.28 -11.50 -4.69
N PRO A 232 4.59 -10.91 -5.85
CA PRO A 232 5.92 -10.35 -6.12
C PRO A 232 6.32 -9.22 -5.16
N ALA A 233 5.37 -8.37 -4.75
CA ALA A 233 5.65 -7.33 -3.76
C ALA A 233 6.00 -7.92 -2.38
N LEU A 234 5.30 -8.99 -1.95
CA LEU A 234 5.66 -9.74 -0.76
C LEU A 234 7.06 -10.36 -0.89
N ARG A 235 7.35 -10.96 -2.03
CA ARG A 235 8.66 -11.55 -2.34
C ARG A 235 9.79 -10.53 -2.17
N LEU A 236 9.64 -9.28 -2.66
CA LEU A 236 10.63 -8.21 -2.46
C LEU A 236 10.95 -7.97 -0.99
N VAL A 237 9.91 -7.92 -0.15
CA VAL A 237 10.07 -7.71 1.29
C VAL A 237 10.76 -8.91 1.94
N VAL A 238 10.37 -10.14 1.57
CA VAL A 238 10.98 -11.38 2.08
C VAL A 238 12.43 -11.55 1.61
N GLU A 239 12.74 -11.29 0.34
CA GLU A 239 14.12 -11.33 -0.17
C GLU A 239 15.03 -10.32 0.57
N ARG A 240 14.51 -9.13 0.87
CA ARG A 240 15.22 -8.13 1.65
C ARG A 240 15.50 -8.65 3.07
N GLU A 241 14.54 -9.31 3.70
CA GLU A 241 14.72 -9.89 5.02
C GLU A 241 15.73 -11.04 4.98
N ARG A 242 15.65 -11.95 4.00
CA ARG A 242 16.63 -13.03 3.82
C ARG A 242 18.07 -12.49 3.67
N LYS A 243 18.27 -11.40 2.90
CA LYS A 243 19.56 -10.73 2.82
C LYS A 243 20.03 -10.21 4.18
N ARG A 244 19.12 -9.73 5.01
CA ARG A 244 19.43 -9.28 6.37
C ARG A 244 19.76 -10.44 7.29
N MET A 245 19.02 -11.56 7.18
CA MET A 245 19.25 -12.80 7.94
C MET A 245 20.64 -13.38 7.69
N ASN A 246 21.11 -13.31 6.44
CA ASN A 246 22.38 -13.87 6.02
C ASN A 246 23.55 -12.87 6.14
N PHE A 247 23.26 -11.63 6.52
CA PHE A 247 24.28 -10.59 6.61
C PHE A 247 25.26 -10.84 7.76
N VAL A 248 26.54 -10.82 7.45
CA VAL A 248 27.63 -10.91 8.43
C VAL A 248 28.18 -9.52 8.75
N SER A 249 28.05 -9.11 10.00
CA SER A 249 28.55 -7.80 10.43
C SER A 249 30.08 -7.82 10.62
N ALA A 250 30.76 -6.84 10.04
CA ALA A 250 32.18 -6.62 10.22
C ALA A 250 32.44 -5.35 11.05
N SER A 251 33.41 -5.42 11.95
CA SER A 251 33.86 -4.28 12.71
C SER A 251 35.08 -3.64 12.03
N TYR A 252 35.18 -2.32 12.04
CA TYR A 252 36.28 -1.55 11.53
C TYR A 252 36.41 -0.22 12.28
N TYR A 253 37.58 0.44 12.19
CA TYR A 253 37.82 1.70 12.86
C TYR A 253 38.10 2.81 11.85
N SER A 254 37.54 4.01 12.08
CA SER A 254 37.97 5.28 11.47
C SER A 254 38.86 6.06 12.42
N ILE A 255 39.66 6.93 11.88
CA ILE A 255 40.42 7.93 12.64
C ILE A 255 40.05 9.31 12.11
N ASP A 256 39.51 10.14 12.97
CA ASP A 256 39.13 11.51 12.66
C ASP A 256 39.98 12.47 13.52
N GLY A 257 40.42 13.57 12.93
CA GLY A 257 41.23 14.58 13.61
C GLY A 257 40.63 15.97 13.48
N VAL A 258 40.80 16.79 14.52
CA VAL A 258 40.60 18.23 14.45
C VAL A 258 41.96 18.87 14.22
N PHE A 259 42.08 19.67 13.17
CA PHE A 259 43.30 20.38 12.81
C PHE A 259 43.10 21.89 12.93
N GLN A 260 44.21 22.59 13.19
CA GLN A 260 44.28 24.04 13.17
C GLN A 260 45.29 24.51 12.16
N THR A 261 44.90 25.39 11.24
CA THR A 261 45.76 26.09 10.27
C THR A 261 45.49 27.59 10.44
N GLY A 262 46.46 28.32 10.94
CA GLY A 262 46.22 29.72 11.31
C GLY A 262 45.15 29.85 12.38
N SER A 263 44.12 30.62 12.10
CA SER A 263 42.89 30.76 12.93
C SER A 263 41.81 29.71 12.66
N GLU A 264 41.88 28.96 11.57
CA GLU A 264 40.87 28.02 11.12
C GLU A 264 40.98 26.67 11.83
N GLN A 265 39.85 26.17 12.35
CA GLN A 265 39.77 24.83 12.90
C GLN A 265 38.80 24.02 12.07
N TYR A 266 39.18 22.81 11.68
CA TYR A 266 38.36 21.92 10.86
C TYR A 266 38.66 20.46 11.14
N THR A 267 37.68 19.59 10.80
CA THR A 267 37.81 18.13 10.93
C THR A 267 38.35 17.52 9.65
N ALA A 268 39.20 16.51 9.77
CA ALA A 268 39.63 15.67 8.64
C ALA A 268 39.59 14.19 9.04
N SER A 269 39.27 13.33 8.09
CA SER A 269 39.18 11.87 8.29
C SER A 269 40.33 11.17 7.56
N LEU A 270 40.93 10.17 8.19
CA LEU A 270 41.97 9.35 7.59
C LEU A 270 41.41 8.55 6.40
N VAL A 271 42.02 8.71 5.24
CA VAL A 271 41.60 8.05 3.98
C VAL A 271 42.57 7.01 3.47
N SER A 272 43.87 7.15 3.80
CA SER A 272 44.89 6.14 3.43
C SER A 272 46.08 6.11 4.36
N ILE A 273 46.70 4.93 4.44
CA ILE A 273 48.01 4.66 5.07
C ILE A 273 48.87 3.98 4.02
N ASP A 274 50.06 4.50 3.75
CA ASP A 274 51.00 3.95 2.77
C ASP A 274 50.37 3.62 1.41
N GLY A 275 49.43 4.45 0.95
CA GLY A 275 48.72 4.30 -0.31
C GLY A 275 47.53 3.33 -0.28
N MET A 276 47.37 2.55 0.79
CA MET A 276 46.18 1.69 0.97
C MET A 276 45.01 2.48 1.54
N LYS A 277 43.84 2.36 0.92
CA LYS A 277 42.64 3.06 1.38
C LYS A 277 42.11 2.47 2.68
N ILE A 278 41.72 3.32 3.62
CA ILE A 278 41.07 2.87 4.84
C ILE A 278 39.67 2.35 4.50
N ALA A 279 39.31 1.19 5.06
CA ALA A 279 38.01 0.58 4.88
C ALA A 279 36.90 1.43 5.53
N THR A 280 35.82 1.58 4.83
CA THR A 280 34.55 2.18 5.30
C THR A 280 33.45 1.12 5.23
N GLY A 281 32.25 1.40 5.70
CA GLY A 281 31.13 0.45 5.62
C GLY A 281 30.86 -0.08 4.19
N SER A 282 31.09 0.74 3.15
CA SER A 282 30.93 0.37 1.74
C SER A 282 32.09 -0.50 1.19
N SER A 283 33.16 -0.67 1.95
CA SER A 283 34.31 -1.50 1.58
C SER A 283 34.10 -2.99 1.87
N PHE A 284 32.99 -3.37 2.50
CA PHE A 284 32.63 -4.75 2.81
C PHE A 284 31.51 -5.27 1.90
N ASN A 285 31.52 -6.59 1.69
CA ASN A 285 30.39 -7.28 1.10
C ASN A 285 29.39 -7.77 2.18
N ASP A 286 28.30 -8.40 1.76
CA ASP A 286 27.27 -8.92 2.68
C ASP A 286 27.77 -10.04 3.59
N ASP A 287 28.88 -10.71 3.24
CA ASP A 287 29.55 -11.76 4.03
C ASP A 287 30.57 -11.18 5.04
N GLY A 288 30.65 -9.87 5.16
CA GLY A 288 31.59 -9.19 6.05
C GLY A 288 33.04 -9.18 5.57
N GLN A 289 33.31 -9.60 4.31
CA GLN A 289 34.65 -9.61 3.75
C GLN A 289 34.99 -8.25 3.12
N VAL A 290 36.20 -7.80 3.36
CA VAL A 290 36.70 -6.53 2.81
C VAL A 290 37.08 -6.66 1.33
N LYS A 291 36.76 -5.66 0.53
CA LYS A 291 37.15 -5.57 -0.89
C LYS A 291 38.67 -5.36 -1.01
N GLN A 292 39.24 -5.90 -2.06
CA GLN A 292 40.68 -5.76 -2.35
C GLN A 292 41.11 -4.28 -2.39
N GLY A 293 42.31 -3.98 -1.87
CA GLY A 293 42.88 -2.64 -1.87
C GLY A 293 42.43 -1.76 -0.70
N HIS A 294 41.70 -2.32 0.26
CA HIS A 294 41.33 -1.60 1.48
C HIS A 294 42.01 -2.18 2.72
N LEU A 295 42.41 -1.32 3.62
CA LEU A 295 42.98 -1.65 4.92
C LEU A 295 41.88 -1.55 6.00
N VAL A 296 41.64 -2.64 6.71
CA VAL A 296 40.77 -2.67 7.89
C VAL A 296 41.62 -2.43 9.12
N LEU A 297 41.29 -1.43 9.90
CA LEU A 297 41.96 -1.17 11.18
C LEU A 297 41.20 -1.85 12.30
N ASP A 298 41.89 -2.61 13.13
CA ASP A 298 41.39 -3.06 14.42
C ASP A 298 41.64 -2.00 15.52
N VAL A 299 41.17 -2.24 16.75
CA VAL A 299 41.30 -1.30 17.86
C VAL A 299 42.77 -1.00 18.20
N LYS A 300 43.66 -2.01 18.14
CA LYS A 300 45.09 -1.83 18.46
C LYS A 300 45.79 -1.03 17.39
N GLN A 301 45.59 -1.37 16.13
CA GLN A 301 46.13 -0.64 14.97
C GLN A 301 45.62 0.79 14.93
N ALA A 302 44.32 1.02 15.09
CA ALA A 302 43.74 2.37 15.08
C ALA A 302 44.35 3.27 16.18
N ASN A 303 44.47 2.73 17.41
CA ASN A 303 45.07 3.48 18.51
C ASN A 303 46.55 3.71 18.31
N ALA A 304 47.29 2.75 17.77
CA ALA A 304 48.74 2.91 17.46
C ALA A 304 48.96 4.01 16.40
N HIS A 305 48.22 3.93 15.27
CA HIS A 305 48.30 4.94 14.22
C HIS A 305 47.86 6.32 14.73
N MET A 306 46.72 6.39 15.44
CA MET A 306 46.27 7.65 16.04
C MET A 306 47.31 8.32 16.95
N LYS A 307 47.97 7.54 17.81
CA LYS A 307 49.05 8.07 18.70
C LYS A 307 50.18 8.65 17.88
N THR A 308 50.63 7.95 16.86
CA THR A 308 51.69 8.41 15.95
C THR A 308 51.27 9.67 15.18
N MET A 309 50.09 9.65 14.58
CA MET A 309 49.52 10.77 13.82
C MET A 309 49.39 12.04 14.64
N LYS A 310 49.10 11.93 15.95
CA LYS A 310 48.92 13.06 16.86
C LYS A 310 50.25 13.79 17.15
N THR A 311 51.39 13.08 17.05
CA THR A 311 52.71 13.63 17.34
C THR A 311 53.49 14.08 16.10
N ASP A 312 52.98 13.75 14.90
CA ASP A 312 53.64 14.13 13.67
C ASP A 312 53.24 15.54 13.20
N ASP A 313 54.07 16.15 12.38
CA ASP A 313 53.79 17.43 11.71
C ASP A 313 52.98 17.16 10.44
N TRP A 314 52.01 18.05 10.18
CA TRP A 314 51.15 17.95 9.03
C TRP A 314 51.14 19.18 8.15
N LYS A 315 50.96 19.00 6.85
CA LYS A 315 50.76 20.08 5.88
C LYS A 315 49.52 19.85 5.02
N VAL A 316 48.95 20.93 4.55
CA VAL A 316 48.02 20.93 3.43
C VAL A 316 48.79 20.52 2.19
N ALA A 317 48.63 19.29 1.75
CA ALA A 317 49.36 18.72 0.61
C ALA A 317 48.71 19.11 -0.73
N ASP A 318 47.41 19.15 -0.77
CA ASP A 318 46.66 19.46 -1.99
C ASP A 318 45.24 19.99 -1.67
N ILE A 319 44.72 20.79 -2.56
CA ILE A 319 43.36 21.32 -2.52
C ILE A 319 42.72 21.06 -3.89
N THR A 320 41.78 20.11 -3.94
CA THR A 320 41.10 19.76 -5.17
C THR A 320 39.70 20.36 -5.18
N GLU A 321 39.35 21.04 -6.24
CA GLU A 321 38.04 21.63 -6.48
C GLU A 321 37.29 20.89 -7.58
N LYS A 322 36.05 20.47 -7.29
CA LYS A 322 35.20 19.79 -8.25
C LYS A 322 33.85 20.48 -8.34
N ALA A 323 33.55 21.06 -9.47
CA ALA A 323 32.24 21.65 -9.70
C ALA A 323 31.11 20.58 -9.62
N TYR A 324 30.03 20.91 -8.94
CA TYR A 324 28.82 20.10 -8.94
C TYR A 324 27.64 20.89 -9.49
N ARG A 325 26.68 20.13 -10.02
CA ARG A 325 25.43 20.64 -10.57
C ARG A 325 24.30 19.71 -10.16
N LYS A 326 23.34 20.23 -9.38
CA LYS A 326 22.11 19.51 -9.02
C LYS A 326 20.96 20.06 -9.86
N ARG A 327 20.39 19.23 -10.72
CA ARG A 327 19.23 19.60 -11.54
C ARG A 327 17.97 19.74 -10.69
N PRO A 328 17.01 20.59 -11.04
CA PRO A 328 15.73 20.64 -10.38
C PRO A 328 15.01 19.27 -10.47
N PRO A 329 14.28 18.89 -9.42
CA PRO A 329 13.45 17.70 -9.49
C PRO A 329 12.31 17.93 -10.49
N ALA A 330 11.97 16.87 -11.23
CA ALA A 330 10.81 16.90 -12.12
C ALA A 330 9.50 17.07 -11.31
N PRO A 331 8.45 17.62 -11.90
CA PRO A 331 7.12 17.59 -11.31
C PRO A 331 6.70 16.19 -10.88
N TYR A 332 5.75 16.09 -9.98
CA TYR A 332 5.37 14.79 -9.44
C TYR A 332 4.62 13.93 -10.47
N LYS A 333 5.06 12.69 -10.63
CA LYS A 333 4.23 11.56 -11.03
C LYS A 333 3.78 10.78 -9.79
N THR A 334 2.80 9.89 -9.91
CA THR A 334 2.20 9.19 -8.76
C THR A 334 3.23 8.53 -7.85
N SER A 335 4.21 7.83 -8.40
CA SER A 335 5.23 7.12 -7.62
C SER A 335 6.13 8.07 -6.84
N THR A 336 6.67 9.12 -7.48
CA THR A 336 7.53 10.11 -6.82
C THR A 336 6.76 10.96 -5.81
N PHE A 337 5.48 11.20 -6.07
CA PHE A 337 4.57 11.84 -5.13
C PHE A 337 4.37 10.99 -3.86
N GLN A 338 4.05 9.70 -4.02
CA GLN A 338 3.91 8.79 -2.89
C GLN A 338 5.20 8.68 -2.07
N GLN A 339 6.36 8.66 -2.76
CA GLN A 339 7.67 8.57 -2.12
C GLN A 339 7.96 9.81 -1.26
N ASP A 340 7.86 10.99 -1.85
CA ASP A 340 8.21 12.23 -1.16
C ASP A 340 7.25 12.53 -0.01
N VAL A 341 5.95 12.47 -0.26
CA VAL A 341 4.93 12.75 0.76
C VAL A 341 4.99 11.71 1.88
N GLY A 342 5.11 10.42 1.52
CA GLY A 342 5.24 9.35 2.51
C GLY A 342 6.48 9.50 3.40
N ASN A 343 7.62 9.86 2.82
CA ASN A 343 8.86 10.09 3.56
C ASN A 343 8.78 11.33 4.46
N LYS A 344 8.35 12.48 3.93
CA LYS A 344 8.32 13.76 4.65
C LYS A 344 7.23 13.81 5.72
N LEU A 345 6.05 13.26 5.45
CA LEU A 345 4.93 13.28 6.41
C LEU A 345 4.85 12.04 7.29
N GLY A 346 5.55 10.95 6.94
CA GLY A 346 5.52 9.69 7.69
C GLY A 346 4.20 8.93 7.58
N ILE A 347 3.39 9.21 6.56
CA ILE A 347 2.08 8.58 6.32
C ILE A 347 2.17 7.48 5.26
N GLY A 348 1.24 6.52 5.30
CA GLY A 348 1.23 5.39 4.37
C GLY A 348 0.75 5.75 2.96
N SER A 349 1.18 4.97 1.96
CA SER A 349 0.88 5.21 0.54
C SER A 349 -0.63 5.30 0.25
N LYS A 350 -1.46 4.49 0.91
CA LYS A 350 -2.93 4.55 0.80
C LYS A 350 -3.48 5.88 1.30
N GLN A 351 -2.95 6.40 2.42
CA GLN A 351 -3.36 7.69 2.96
C GLN A 351 -2.92 8.85 2.06
N VAL A 352 -1.68 8.78 1.52
CA VAL A 352 -1.18 9.76 0.54
C VAL A 352 -2.14 9.87 -0.65
N MET A 353 -2.52 8.74 -1.23
CA MET A 353 -3.43 8.71 -2.39
C MET A 353 -4.84 9.17 -2.03
N ASN A 354 -5.35 8.86 -0.85
CA ASN A 354 -6.64 9.36 -0.39
C ASN A 354 -6.67 10.89 -0.25
N ILE A 355 -5.59 11.49 0.25
CA ILE A 355 -5.47 12.95 0.32
C ILE A 355 -5.43 13.55 -1.09
N ALA A 356 -4.62 12.98 -1.97
CA ALA A 356 -4.52 13.43 -3.36
C ALA A 356 -5.87 13.33 -4.10
N GLN A 357 -6.62 12.25 -3.91
CA GLN A 357 -7.96 12.07 -4.48
C GLN A 357 -8.90 13.19 -4.02
N LYS A 358 -8.90 13.49 -2.72
CA LYS A 358 -9.71 14.59 -2.19
C LYS A 358 -9.27 15.96 -2.77
N LEU A 359 -7.97 16.20 -2.92
CA LEU A 359 -7.46 17.44 -3.53
C LEU A 359 -7.90 17.58 -4.99
N PHE A 360 -7.82 16.51 -5.77
CA PHE A 360 -8.28 16.47 -7.15
C PHE A 360 -9.80 16.73 -7.24
N GLU A 361 -10.60 15.97 -6.49
CA GLU A 361 -12.06 16.11 -6.47
C GLU A 361 -12.55 17.50 -6.05
N ASN A 362 -11.77 18.19 -5.22
CA ASN A 362 -12.02 19.56 -4.80
C ASN A 362 -11.39 20.62 -5.72
N SER A 363 -10.98 20.26 -6.93
CA SER A 363 -10.41 21.22 -7.88
C SER A 363 -9.21 22.00 -7.32
N VAL A 364 -8.25 21.26 -6.73
CA VAL A 364 -7.03 21.87 -6.14
C VAL A 364 -5.78 21.45 -6.91
N ILE A 365 -5.74 20.20 -7.38
CA ILE A 365 -4.64 19.64 -8.16
C ILE A 365 -5.16 18.93 -9.41
N THR A 366 -4.26 18.69 -10.37
CA THR A 366 -4.51 17.83 -11.54
C THR A 366 -4.71 16.37 -11.14
N TYR A 367 -5.10 15.54 -12.08
CA TYR A 367 -5.32 14.11 -11.85
C TYR A 367 -4.08 13.42 -11.27
N LEU A 368 -4.31 12.63 -10.25
CA LEU A 368 -3.25 12.12 -9.36
C LEU A 368 -2.63 10.80 -9.83
N ARG A 369 -3.30 10.05 -10.73
CA ARG A 369 -2.80 8.76 -11.21
C ARG A 369 -2.15 8.96 -12.58
N THR A 370 -0.87 9.28 -12.57
CA THR A 370 -0.10 9.59 -13.78
C THR A 370 1.30 9.01 -13.71
N ASN A 371 1.79 8.52 -14.83
CA ASN A 371 3.19 8.15 -15.05
C ASN A 371 4.01 9.32 -15.59
N SER A 372 3.35 10.40 -16.04
CA SER A 372 4.03 11.56 -16.61
C SER A 372 4.52 12.52 -15.53
N SER A 373 5.69 13.07 -15.77
CA SER A 373 6.23 14.24 -15.07
C SER A 373 6.15 15.51 -15.92
N ASP A 374 5.53 15.44 -17.11
CA ASP A 374 5.42 16.56 -18.03
C ASP A 374 4.30 17.51 -17.60
N LEU A 375 4.52 18.79 -17.77
CA LEU A 375 3.49 19.80 -17.59
C LEU A 375 2.84 20.11 -18.94
N SER A 376 1.54 20.36 -18.94
CA SER A 376 0.89 21.00 -20.07
C SER A 376 1.54 22.36 -20.37
N LEU A 377 1.43 22.84 -21.58
CA LEU A 377 2.01 24.13 -21.98
C LEU A 377 1.53 25.27 -21.04
N ASP A 378 0.25 25.28 -20.72
CA ASP A 378 -0.33 26.27 -19.82
C ASP A 378 0.16 26.10 -18.38
N GLY A 379 0.29 24.86 -17.92
CA GLY A 379 0.86 24.54 -16.62
C GLY A 379 2.32 24.99 -16.50
N ALA A 380 3.11 24.74 -17.53
CA ALA A 380 4.52 25.17 -17.58
C ALA A 380 4.65 26.68 -17.61
N LYS A 381 3.84 27.39 -18.42
CA LYS A 381 3.80 28.86 -18.47
C LYS A 381 3.42 29.45 -17.11
N ALA A 382 2.37 28.95 -16.47
CA ALA A 382 1.91 29.40 -15.17
C ALA A 382 2.97 29.18 -14.08
N ALA A 383 3.59 27.98 -14.05
CA ALA A 383 4.66 27.67 -13.12
C ALA A 383 5.88 28.57 -13.30
N HIS A 384 6.31 28.76 -14.53
CA HIS A 384 7.46 29.61 -14.87
C HIS A 384 7.24 31.08 -14.50
N ALA A 385 6.09 31.64 -14.88
CA ALA A 385 5.75 33.03 -14.56
C ALA A 385 5.68 33.25 -13.04
N LEU A 386 5.06 32.29 -12.32
CA LEU A 386 4.96 32.37 -10.87
C LEU A 386 6.30 32.17 -10.17
N ALA A 387 7.16 31.29 -10.68
CA ALA A 387 8.52 31.10 -10.16
C ALA A 387 9.36 32.39 -10.34
N MET A 388 9.29 33.05 -11.52
CA MET A 388 9.94 34.36 -11.75
C MET A 388 9.46 35.43 -10.78
N LYS A 389 8.17 35.49 -10.54
CA LYS A 389 7.56 36.46 -9.61
C LYS A 389 8.01 36.20 -8.15
N THR A 390 8.08 34.94 -7.76
CA THR A 390 8.31 34.55 -6.35
C THR A 390 9.81 34.53 -5.99
N TYR A 391 10.66 34.00 -6.91
CA TYR A 391 12.06 33.74 -6.64
C TYR A 391 13.04 34.61 -7.42
N GLY A 392 12.55 35.46 -8.33
CA GLY A 392 13.33 36.36 -9.18
C GLY A 392 13.82 35.69 -10.47
N LYS A 393 13.94 36.50 -11.54
CA LYS A 393 14.31 36.04 -12.88
C LYS A 393 15.66 35.29 -12.92
N GLN A 394 16.61 35.70 -12.09
CA GLN A 394 17.96 35.13 -12.04
C GLN A 394 17.98 33.67 -11.57
N ASN A 395 16.95 33.22 -10.90
CA ASN A 395 16.83 31.84 -10.38
C ASN A 395 15.97 30.92 -11.26
N VAL A 396 15.40 31.43 -12.34
CA VAL A 396 14.50 30.71 -13.23
C VAL A 396 15.12 30.54 -14.60
N LYS A 397 14.90 29.39 -15.24
CA LYS A 397 15.42 29.09 -16.57
C LYS A 397 14.92 30.08 -17.61
N GLN A 398 15.73 30.34 -18.66
CA GLN A 398 15.27 31.06 -19.82
C GLN A 398 14.32 30.17 -20.63
N GLY A 399 13.03 30.48 -20.58
CA GLY A 399 11.98 29.69 -21.25
C GLY A 399 11.47 28.52 -20.39
N TYR A 400 10.18 28.27 -20.55
CA TYR A 400 9.51 27.17 -19.88
C TYR A 400 9.73 25.89 -20.68
N GLN A 401 10.52 24.98 -20.14
CA GLN A 401 10.67 23.65 -20.69
C GLN A 401 10.68 22.64 -19.56
N TYR A 402 9.73 21.76 -19.62
CA TYR A 402 9.86 20.47 -19.00
C TYR A 402 9.49 19.44 -20.08
N VAL A 403 10.46 18.79 -20.63
CA VAL A 403 10.27 17.67 -21.56
C VAL A 403 11.00 16.49 -20.95
N GLU A 404 10.25 15.50 -20.51
CA GLU A 404 10.82 14.20 -20.24
C GLU A 404 11.37 13.65 -21.57
N LYS A 405 12.54 13.01 -21.55
CA LYS A 405 13.08 12.38 -22.77
C LYS A 405 12.05 11.40 -23.32
N PRO A 406 11.73 11.45 -24.62
CA PRO A 406 10.83 10.45 -25.22
C PRO A 406 11.40 9.06 -24.95
N GLY A 407 10.67 8.19 -24.28
CA GLY A 407 11.05 6.80 -24.08
C GLY A 407 10.85 6.20 -22.69
N SER A 408 10.49 6.97 -21.66
CA SER A 408 10.31 6.43 -20.31
C SER A 408 8.85 6.21 -19.86
N GLY A 409 7.87 6.59 -20.67
CA GLY A 409 6.46 6.38 -20.39
C GLY A 409 5.72 5.81 -21.58
N SER A 410 4.70 4.98 -21.38
CA SER A 410 3.85 4.53 -22.48
C SER A 410 3.20 5.77 -23.10
N ALA A 411 3.29 5.90 -24.42
CA ALA A 411 2.68 6.97 -25.22
C ALA A 411 1.14 7.03 -25.13
N LEU A 412 0.56 6.25 -24.22
CA LEU A 412 -0.87 5.95 -24.07
C LEU A 412 -1.57 6.79 -23.02
N ASP A 413 -0.83 7.37 -22.08
CA ASP A 413 -1.42 8.19 -21.05
C ASP A 413 -1.17 9.66 -21.42
N GLY A 414 -2.11 10.31 -22.08
CA GLY A 414 -2.11 11.75 -22.30
C GLY A 414 -2.18 12.58 -20.99
N HIS A 415 -1.69 12.00 -19.90
CA HIS A 415 -1.69 12.60 -18.57
C HIS A 415 -0.51 13.54 -18.41
N GLU A 416 -0.75 14.65 -17.72
CA GLU A 416 0.29 15.52 -17.24
C GLU A 416 0.69 15.17 -15.79
N ALA A 417 1.76 15.82 -15.31
CA ALA A 417 2.21 15.71 -13.92
C ALA A 417 1.15 16.17 -12.92
N ILE A 418 1.29 15.72 -11.68
CA ILE A 418 0.52 16.23 -10.54
C ILE A 418 0.99 17.65 -10.24
N ARG A 419 0.15 18.64 -10.47
CA ARG A 419 0.40 20.07 -10.25
C ARG A 419 -0.81 20.77 -9.65
N PRO A 420 -0.66 22.00 -9.12
CA PRO A 420 -1.78 22.86 -8.80
C PRO A 420 -2.66 23.13 -10.03
N VAL A 421 -3.96 23.27 -9.85
CA VAL A 421 -4.84 23.73 -10.92
C VAL A 421 -4.59 25.22 -11.23
N ILE A 422 -4.78 25.61 -12.49
CA ILE A 422 -4.71 27.01 -12.91
C ILE A 422 -6.03 27.68 -12.52
N ASP A 423 -5.96 28.77 -11.80
CA ASP A 423 -7.14 29.57 -11.49
C ASP A 423 -7.61 30.30 -12.74
N ASP A 424 -8.84 30.05 -13.16
CA ASP A 424 -9.44 30.60 -14.38
C ASP A 424 -9.46 32.14 -14.42
N ASN A 425 -9.47 32.82 -13.27
CA ASN A 425 -9.52 34.29 -13.17
C ASN A 425 -8.14 34.93 -13.28
N THR A 426 -7.09 34.24 -12.83
CA THR A 426 -5.75 34.83 -12.73
C THR A 426 -4.76 34.24 -13.71
N GLY A 427 -5.06 33.08 -14.31
CA GLY A 427 -4.15 32.32 -15.16
C GLY A 427 -2.91 31.78 -14.42
N SER A 428 -2.95 31.74 -13.09
CA SER A 428 -1.84 31.35 -12.22
C SER A 428 -2.27 30.31 -11.17
N PHE A 429 -1.33 29.74 -10.47
CA PHE A 429 -1.62 28.86 -9.33
C PHE A 429 -1.95 29.67 -8.07
N LYS A 430 -2.94 29.23 -7.31
CA LYS A 430 -3.18 29.76 -5.96
C LYS A 430 -2.09 29.30 -5.01
N THR A 431 -1.58 30.20 -4.19
CA THR A 431 -0.58 29.85 -3.17
C THR A 431 -1.20 29.00 -2.07
N PRO A 432 -0.39 28.18 -1.34
CA PRO A 432 -0.89 27.41 -0.20
C PRO A 432 -1.62 28.28 0.83
N ALA A 433 -1.14 29.51 1.08
CA ALA A 433 -1.76 30.45 2.00
C ALA A 433 -3.18 30.88 1.54
N GLN A 434 -3.37 31.15 0.24
CA GLN A 434 -4.67 31.49 -0.33
C GLN A 434 -5.69 30.36 -0.23
N LEU A 435 -5.24 29.11 -0.25
CA LEU A 435 -6.10 27.93 -0.16
C LEU A 435 -6.22 27.37 1.26
N LYS A 436 -5.54 27.93 2.27
CA LYS A 436 -5.44 27.36 3.61
C LYS A 436 -6.81 26.95 4.17
N ALA A 437 -7.80 27.82 4.15
CA ALA A 437 -9.13 27.53 4.69
C ALA A 437 -9.86 26.39 3.93
N LYS A 438 -9.64 26.24 2.62
CA LYS A 438 -10.19 25.14 1.82
C LYS A 438 -9.45 23.83 2.14
N LEU A 439 -8.12 23.87 2.22
CA LEU A 439 -7.27 22.72 2.47
C LEU A 439 -7.50 22.12 3.86
N ASP A 440 -7.61 22.96 4.89
CA ASP A 440 -7.86 22.53 6.27
C ASP A 440 -9.21 21.79 6.42
N ARG A 441 -10.20 22.09 5.55
CA ARG A 441 -11.49 21.38 5.51
C ARG A 441 -11.41 20.03 4.79
N ILE A 442 -10.45 19.86 3.88
CA ILE A 442 -10.29 18.65 3.09
C ILE A 442 -9.63 17.53 3.91
N ASP A 443 -8.49 17.83 4.53
CA ASP A 443 -7.75 16.87 5.35
C ASP A 443 -6.68 17.60 6.18
N ASN A 444 -6.35 17.09 7.37
CA ASN A 444 -5.33 17.65 8.25
C ASN A 444 -3.94 17.79 7.60
N ASN A 445 -3.61 16.97 6.63
CA ASN A 445 -2.35 17.02 5.90
C ASN A 445 -2.47 17.70 4.53
N ALA A 446 -3.67 18.11 4.10
CA ALA A 446 -3.90 18.65 2.75
C ALA A 446 -3.06 19.88 2.47
N PHE A 447 -2.92 20.79 3.44
CA PHE A 447 -2.07 21.97 3.30
C PHE A 447 -0.60 21.60 3.02
N ARG A 448 -0.02 20.67 3.80
CA ARG A 448 1.37 20.24 3.63
C ARG A 448 1.57 19.53 2.30
N VAL A 449 0.64 18.67 1.93
CA VAL A 449 0.68 17.94 0.65
C VAL A 449 0.59 18.90 -0.53
N TYR A 450 -0.33 19.87 -0.49
CA TYR A 450 -0.45 20.88 -1.53
C TYR A 450 0.80 21.76 -1.62
N ASP A 451 1.37 22.19 -0.49
CA ASP A 451 2.60 23.00 -0.46
C ASP A 451 3.76 22.24 -1.12
N MET A 452 3.89 20.93 -0.87
CA MET A 452 4.90 20.09 -1.53
C MET A 452 4.70 20.04 -3.06
N ILE A 453 3.47 19.85 -3.53
CA ILE A 453 3.13 19.85 -4.97
C ILE A 453 3.44 21.21 -5.58
N TYR A 454 2.99 22.29 -4.95
CA TYR A 454 3.18 23.66 -5.38
C TYR A 454 4.67 24.01 -5.53
N ARG A 455 5.46 23.80 -4.47
CA ARG A 455 6.90 24.10 -4.46
C ARG A 455 7.66 23.29 -5.50
N ARG A 456 7.37 21.99 -5.63
CA ARG A 456 8.05 21.13 -6.60
C ARG A 456 7.70 21.52 -8.04
N THR A 457 6.45 21.91 -8.30
CA THR A 457 6.05 22.42 -9.61
C THR A 457 6.81 23.69 -9.98
N LEU A 458 6.97 24.64 -9.04
CA LEU A 458 7.75 25.86 -9.28
C LEU A 458 9.25 25.55 -9.43
N ALA A 459 9.79 24.69 -8.55
CA ALA A 459 11.20 24.29 -8.59
C ALA A 459 11.62 23.69 -9.94
N SER A 460 10.71 22.95 -10.58
CA SER A 460 10.97 22.32 -11.88
C SER A 460 11.31 23.34 -12.99
N GLN A 461 10.88 24.59 -12.86
CA GLN A 461 11.12 25.68 -13.79
C GLN A 461 12.37 26.51 -13.44
N MET A 462 13.03 26.19 -12.32
CA MET A 462 14.14 26.97 -11.81
C MET A 462 15.49 26.47 -12.32
N ASN A 463 16.52 27.30 -12.18
CA ASN A 463 17.89 26.98 -12.54
C ASN A 463 18.46 25.85 -11.68
N ASP A 464 19.46 25.19 -12.21
CA ASP A 464 20.22 24.19 -11.46
C ASP A 464 20.89 24.84 -10.24
N ALA A 465 20.97 24.10 -9.15
CA ALA A 465 21.83 24.46 -8.03
C ALA A 465 23.28 24.08 -8.41
N THR A 466 24.17 25.02 -8.33
CA THR A 466 25.59 24.82 -8.70
C THR A 466 26.52 25.26 -7.58
N GLY A 467 27.65 24.62 -7.53
CA GLY A 467 28.68 24.93 -6.54
C GLY A 467 29.96 24.14 -6.77
N THR A 468 30.84 24.20 -5.80
CA THR A 468 32.12 23.49 -5.81
C THR A 468 32.25 22.62 -4.56
N THR A 469 32.58 21.36 -4.75
CA THR A 469 33.05 20.48 -3.68
C THR A 469 34.56 20.67 -3.57
N VAL A 470 35.03 21.08 -2.39
CA VAL A 470 36.44 21.29 -2.09
C VAL A 470 36.89 20.14 -1.20
N THR A 471 37.95 19.47 -1.63
CA THR A 471 38.65 18.45 -0.85
C THR A 471 40.01 18.95 -0.47
N ILE A 472 40.30 19.13 0.81
CA ILE A 472 41.60 19.51 1.36
C ILE A 472 42.26 18.23 1.82
N SER A 473 43.42 17.92 1.23
CA SER A 473 44.24 16.76 1.56
C SER A 473 45.34 17.16 2.50
N LEU A 474 45.38 16.59 3.70
CA LEU A 474 46.43 16.74 4.67
C LEU A 474 47.39 15.55 4.59
N LYS A 475 48.70 15.80 4.55
CA LYS A 475 49.74 14.77 4.57
C LYS A 475 50.69 15.02 5.72
N ASN A 476 51.07 13.97 6.44
CA ASN A 476 52.06 14.04 7.48
C ASN A 476 53.49 14.20 6.89
N GLN A 477 54.42 14.71 7.68
CA GLN A 477 55.81 15.02 7.24
C GLN A 477 56.81 13.90 7.59
N ARG A 478 56.34 12.78 8.16
CA ARG A 478 57.14 11.62 8.58
C ARG A 478 58.28 11.96 9.55
N LYS A 479 58.14 12.98 10.38
CA LYS A 479 59.17 13.36 11.35
C LYS A 479 59.26 12.38 12.51
N THR A 480 58.13 11.78 12.88
CA THR A 480 58.01 10.90 14.05
C THR A 480 57.70 9.46 13.67
N CYS A 481 57.44 9.15 12.37
CA CYS A 481 57.06 7.82 11.92
C CYS A 481 57.46 7.56 10.46
N SER A 482 57.47 6.26 10.05
CA SER A 482 57.77 5.82 8.68
C SER A 482 56.54 5.76 7.77
N HIS A 483 55.32 5.88 8.33
CA HIS A 483 54.09 5.74 7.56
C HIS A 483 53.67 7.03 6.87
N ASP A 484 53.11 6.89 5.68
CA ASP A 484 52.43 7.95 4.92
C ASP A 484 50.94 7.98 5.26
N TYR A 485 50.49 9.02 5.95
CA TYR A 485 49.08 9.23 6.27
C TYR A 485 48.51 10.34 5.39
N ILE A 486 47.32 10.09 4.85
CA ILE A 486 46.54 11.11 4.14
C ILE A 486 45.19 11.23 4.83
N MET A 487 44.82 12.48 5.21
CA MET A 487 43.53 12.82 5.74
C MET A 487 42.80 13.81 4.83
N HIS A 488 41.48 13.68 4.73
CA HIS A 488 40.66 14.58 3.91
C HIS A 488 39.69 15.37 4.78
N ASN A 489 39.59 16.67 4.53
CA ASN A 489 38.45 17.49 4.83
C ASN A 489 37.68 17.72 3.53
N VAL A 490 36.36 17.50 3.56
CA VAL A 490 35.47 17.70 2.38
C VAL A 490 34.35 18.67 2.75
N GLY A 491 34.31 19.79 2.05
CA GLY A 491 33.30 20.81 2.20
C GLY A 491 32.65 21.18 0.87
N THR A 492 31.61 21.98 0.90
CA THR A 492 30.93 22.46 -0.30
C THR A 492 30.68 23.96 -0.25
N ILE A 493 30.96 24.63 -1.36
CA ILE A 493 30.67 26.06 -1.57
C ILE A 493 29.51 26.12 -2.56
N MET A 494 28.38 26.64 -2.13
CA MET A 494 27.23 26.89 -3.02
C MET A 494 27.43 28.21 -3.74
N ILE A 495 27.44 28.18 -5.08
CA ILE A 495 27.61 29.36 -5.94
C ILE A 495 26.26 29.91 -6.33
N ASN A 496 25.37 29.02 -6.80
CA ASN A 496 24.00 29.37 -7.13
C ASN A 496 23.04 28.38 -6.48
N PRO A 497 22.14 28.83 -5.59
CA PRO A 497 21.19 27.93 -4.93
C PRO A 497 20.14 27.37 -5.90
N GLY A 498 19.84 28.05 -7.02
CA GLY A 498 18.87 27.62 -8.02
C GLY A 498 17.54 27.19 -7.39
N TRP A 499 17.05 26.02 -7.78
CA TRP A 499 15.76 25.49 -7.32
C TRP A 499 15.66 25.17 -5.82
N THR A 500 16.80 25.03 -5.11
CA THR A 500 16.78 24.65 -3.69
C THR A 500 16.10 25.70 -2.81
N ILE A 501 16.10 26.99 -3.24
CA ILE A 501 15.40 28.05 -2.51
C ILE A 501 13.89 27.85 -2.45
N ALA A 502 13.32 27.11 -3.41
CA ALA A 502 11.89 26.80 -3.45
C ALA A 502 11.52 25.57 -2.58
N MET A 503 12.45 24.65 -2.38
CA MET A 503 12.17 23.37 -1.73
C MET A 503 12.40 23.36 -0.22
N SER A 504 12.99 24.45 0.37
CA SER A 504 13.28 24.57 1.81
C SER A 504 14.05 23.39 2.42
N ASP A 505 14.90 22.73 1.63
CA ASP A 505 15.76 21.69 2.16
C ASP A 505 16.89 22.36 2.95
N ASP A 506 16.94 22.09 4.27
CA ASP A 506 17.94 22.56 5.23
C ASP A 506 19.33 21.91 5.02
N GLU A 507 19.73 21.63 3.79
CA GLU A 507 21.11 21.22 3.49
C GLU A 507 22.04 22.39 3.77
N ARG A 508 22.52 22.48 5.01
CA ARG A 508 23.64 23.38 5.33
C ARG A 508 24.90 22.82 4.71
N PRO A 509 25.56 23.54 3.80
CA PRO A 509 26.84 23.08 3.26
C PRO A 509 27.84 22.96 4.38
N ASN A 510 28.67 21.89 4.38
CA ASN A 510 29.83 21.81 5.25
C ASN A 510 30.77 22.98 4.93
N PRO A 511 31.14 23.79 5.91
CA PRO A 511 32.01 24.91 5.67
C PRO A 511 33.38 24.44 5.16
N VAL A 512 33.97 25.19 4.24
CA VAL A 512 35.32 24.97 3.72
C VAL A 512 36.23 25.93 4.46
N PRO A 513 37.27 25.44 5.18
CA PRO A 513 38.23 26.33 5.81
C PRO A 513 39.11 27.08 4.79
N SER A 514 39.48 28.30 5.12
CA SER A 514 40.31 29.15 4.27
C SER A 514 41.82 28.83 4.48
N VAL A 515 42.34 27.84 3.76
CA VAL A 515 43.71 27.35 3.84
C VAL A 515 44.36 27.28 2.45
N LYS A 516 45.69 27.22 2.39
CA LYS A 516 46.46 27.11 1.14
C LYS A 516 47.37 25.88 1.15
N THR A 517 47.66 25.36 -0.02
CA THR A 517 48.63 24.28 -0.20
C THR A 517 50.00 24.73 0.39
N GLY A 518 50.60 23.87 1.19
CA GLY A 518 51.83 24.14 1.91
C GLY A 518 51.64 24.62 3.34
N ASP A 519 50.47 25.10 3.72
CA ASP A 519 50.16 25.55 5.08
C ASP A 519 50.37 24.41 6.10
N ASN A 520 50.93 24.76 7.27
CA ASN A 520 51.05 23.82 8.37
C ASN A 520 49.69 23.59 9.04
N ALA A 521 49.36 22.34 9.22
CA ALA A 521 48.12 21.93 9.90
C ALA A 521 48.45 21.24 11.22
N LYS A 522 48.23 21.92 12.33
CA LYS A 522 48.51 21.38 13.67
C LYS A 522 47.37 20.48 14.14
N PRO A 523 47.63 19.19 14.47
CA PRO A 523 46.61 18.33 15.06
C PRO A 523 46.29 18.81 16.48
N ILE A 524 45.01 19.09 16.75
CA ILE A 524 44.52 19.52 18.07
C ILE A 524 43.99 18.31 18.85
N SER A 525 43.18 17.48 18.19
CA SER A 525 42.68 16.24 18.77
C SER A 525 42.52 15.19 17.70
N MET A 526 42.61 13.93 18.09
CA MET A 526 42.34 12.80 17.22
C MET A 526 41.52 11.76 17.97
N LYS A 527 40.64 11.08 17.27
CA LYS A 527 39.72 10.07 17.82
C LYS A 527 39.66 8.87 16.88
N ALA A 528 39.89 7.68 17.42
CA ALA A 528 39.57 6.45 16.77
C ALA A 528 38.13 6.06 17.15
N THR A 529 37.27 5.75 16.15
CA THR A 529 35.89 5.41 16.36
C THR A 529 35.60 4.04 15.77
N GLU A 530 35.02 3.17 16.59
CA GLU A 530 34.54 1.86 16.14
C GLU A 530 33.28 2.01 15.30
N HIS A 531 33.21 1.29 14.23
CA HIS A 531 32.07 1.15 13.36
C HIS A 531 31.77 -0.34 13.14
N LYS A 532 30.50 -0.65 12.94
CA LYS A 532 30.04 -1.97 12.49
C LYS A 532 29.22 -1.81 11.22
N THR A 533 29.46 -2.69 10.27
CA THR A 533 28.57 -2.75 9.10
C THR A 533 27.19 -3.16 9.54
N THR A 534 26.18 -2.61 8.88
CA THR A 534 24.79 -2.88 9.17
C THR A 534 24.13 -3.56 7.97
N PRO A 535 23.20 -4.49 8.20
CA PRO A 535 22.49 -5.13 7.10
C PRO A 535 21.70 -4.09 6.27
N PRO A 536 21.37 -4.39 5.00
CA PRO A 536 20.64 -3.47 4.15
C PRO A 536 19.35 -3.04 4.82
N ALA A 537 19.00 -1.76 4.74
CA ALA A 537 17.79 -1.23 5.35
C ALA A 537 16.55 -1.92 4.77
N ARG A 538 15.55 -2.20 5.61
CA ARG A 538 14.25 -2.67 5.17
C ARG A 538 13.56 -1.62 4.31
N TYR A 539 12.68 -2.07 3.43
CA TYR A 539 11.86 -1.14 2.67
C TYR A 539 10.93 -0.35 3.60
N THR A 540 10.80 0.93 3.34
CA THR A 540 9.61 1.71 3.73
C THR A 540 8.55 1.56 2.63
N GLU A 541 7.29 1.92 2.91
CA GLU A 541 6.25 1.92 1.85
C GLU A 541 6.67 2.74 0.62
N PRO A 542 7.19 3.99 0.78
CA PRO A 542 7.72 4.76 -0.34
C PRO A 542 8.81 4.06 -1.15
N GLN A 543 9.76 3.40 -0.49
CA GLN A 543 10.83 2.66 -1.16
C GLN A 543 10.32 1.41 -1.87
N LEU A 544 9.32 0.73 -1.30
CA LEU A 544 8.68 -0.40 -1.97
C LEU A 544 7.95 0.06 -3.23
N VAL A 545 7.22 1.19 -3.19
CA VAL A 545 6.59 1.79 -4.37
C VAL A 545 7.62 2.11 -5.45
N ALA A 546 8.77 2.72 -5.06
CA ALA A 546 9.87 2.99 -6.01
C ALA A 546 10.38 1.70 -6.67
N LYS A 547 10.55 0.64 -5.88
CA LYS A 547 11.04 -0.64 -6.40
C LYS A 547 10.02 -1.36 -7.28
N LEU A 548 8.73 -1.26 -6.97
CA LEU A 548 7.66 -1.78 -7.82
C LEU A 548 7.64 -1.08 -9.18
N GLU A 549 7.76 0.25 -9.20
CA GLU A 549 7.85 1.02 -10.43
C GLU A 549 9.08 0.66 -11.26
N GLU A 550 10.27 0.58 -10.62
CA GLU A 550 11.52 0.18 -11.28
C GLU A 550 11.39 -1.18 -11.97
N LEU A 551 10.65 -2.12 -11.37
CA LEU A 551 10.42 -3.46 -11.89
C LEU A 551 9.21 -3.55 -12.84
N GLY A 552 8.50 -2.47 -13.09
CA GLY A 552 7.29 -2.47 -13.94
C GLY A 552 6.07 -3.15 -13.31
N ILE A 553 6.10 -3.41 -12.00
CA ILE A 553 5.04 -4.12 -11.26
C ILE A 553 3.96 -3.13 -10.81
N GLY A 554 2.77 -3.26 -11.35
CA GLY A 554 1.65 -2.36 -11.09
C GLY A 554 1.69 -1.07 -11.93
N ARG A 555 0.74 -0.19 -11.66
CA ARG A 555 0.55 1.10 -12.34
C ARG A 555 0.14 2.15 -11.31
N PRO A 556 0.10 3.44 -11.62
CA PRO A 556 -0.30 4.51 -10.70
C PRO A 556 -1.55 4.22 -9.88
N ALA A 557 -2.54 3.60 -10.48
CA ALA A 557 -3.78 3.21 -9.81
C ALA A 557 -3.62 2.10 -8.76
N THR A 558 -2.57 1.28 -8.83
CA THR A 558 -2.44 0.05 -8.04
C THR A 558 -1.32 0.03 -7.02
N TYR A 559 -0.29 0.90 -7.11
CA TYR A 559 0.85 0.88 -6.18
C TYR A 559 0.45 0.89 -4.70
N ALA A 560 -0.39 1.84 -4.31
CA ALA A 560 -0.82 1.96 -2.92
C ALA A 560 -1.62 0.73 -2.45
N GLN A 561 -2.43 0.15 -3.33
CA GLN A 561 -3.20 -1.06 -3.03
C GLN A 561 -2.30 -2.29 -2.88
N ILE A 562 -1.31 -2.47 -3.75
CA ILE A 562 -0.36 -3.59 -3.68
C ILE A 562 0.35 -3.60 -2.32
N VAL A 563 0.80 -2.44 -1.86
CA VAL A 563 1.48 -2.29 -0.57
C VAL A 563 0.50 -2.54 0.59
N SER A 564 -0.71 -1.92 0.57
CA SER A 564 -1.67 -2.04 1.67
C SER A 564 -2.25 -3.44 1.82
N VAL A 565 -2.53 -4.14 0.73
CA VAL A 565 -3.13 -5.49 0.75
C VAL A 565 -2.21 -6.50 1.46
N ASN A 566 -0.89 -6.42 1.28
CA ASN A 566 0.05 -7.29 2.01
C ASN A 566 0.03 -7.04 3.52
N GLN A 567 -0.21 -5.80 3.95
CA GLN A 567 -0.38 -5.46 5.37
C GLN A 567 -1.75 -5.91 5.89
N GLU A 568 -2.83 -5.65 5.15
CA GLU A 568 -4.20 -6.05 5.49
C GLU A 568 -4.36 -7.57 5.62
N ARG A 569 -3.60 -8.34 4.84
CA ARG A 569 -3.55 -9.83 4.91
C ARG A 569 -2.63 -10.36 6.01
N GLY A 570 -1.95 -9.50 6.73
CA GLY A 570 -1.01 -9.88 7.78
C GLY A 570 0.25 -10.59 7.25
N TYR A 571 0.63 -10.36 6.00
CA TYR A 571 1.89 -10.88 5.44
C TYR A 571 3.07 -9.96 5.72
N VAL A 572 2.80 -8.69 5.87
CA VAL A 572 3.78 -7.65 6.14
C VAL A 572 3.27 -6.79 7.30
N ASN A 573 4.09 -6.59 8.31
CA ASN A 573 3.86 -5.64 9.38
C ASN A 573 4.70 -4.37 9.16
N LYS A 574 4.25 -3.25 9.75
CA LYS A 574 4.97 -1.98 9.70
C LYS A 574 5.36 -1.55 11.12
N LYS A 575 6.67 -1.33 11.34
CA LYS A 575 7.21 -0.82 12.60
C LYS A 575 8.25 0.26 12.30
N ASN A 576 8.13 1.44 12.93
CA ASN A 576 9.05 2.57 12.72
C ASN A 576 9.27 2.91 11.22
N LYS A 577 8.19 2.98 10.43
CA LYS A 577 8.16 3.18 8.97
C LYS A 577 8.71 2.00 8.14
N ALA A 578 9.41 1.04 8.72
CA ALA A 578 9.98 -0.12 8.03
C ALA A 578 8.94 -1.23 7.86
N LEU A 579 8.99 -1.93 6.73
CA LEU A 579 8.15 -3.08 6.39
C LEU A 579 8.90 -4.37 6.76
N TYR A 580 8.24 -5.21 7.55
CA TYR A 580 8.74 -6.50 8.03
C TYR A 580 7.85 -7.62 7.49
N PRO A 581 8.39 -8.69 6.89
CA PRO A 581 7.58 -9.85 6.61
C PRO A 581 7.22 -10.53 7.93
N THR A 582 5.98 -10.99 8.06
CA THR A 582 5.57 -11.87 9.15
C THR A 582 6.02 -13.29 8.86
N TRP A 583 6.03 -14.19 9.87
CA TRP A 583 6.27 -15.62 9.64
C TRP A 583 5.33 -16.20 8.59
N ARG A 584 4.06 -15.78 8.61
CA ARG A 584 3.08 -16.15 7.60
C ARG A 584 3.44 -15.60 6.21
N GLY A 585 3.91 -14.38 6.12
CA GLY A 585 4.37 -13.77 4.88
C GLY A 585 5.57 -14.50 4.30
N MET A 586 6.55 -14.88 5.14
CA MET A 586 7.72 -15.65 4.73
C MET A 586 7.30 -17.06 4.23
N GLN A 587 6.40 -17.74 4.94
CA GLN A 587 5.86 -19.04 4.53
C GLN A 587 5.16 -18.96 3.17
N VAL A 588 4.29 -17.97 2.97
CA VAL A 588 3.54 -17.76 1.72
C VAL A 588 4.50 -17.50 0.56
N ALA A 589 5.49 -16.63 0.75
CA ALA A 589 6.48 -16.35 -0.30
C ALA A 589 7.28 -17.61 -0.65
N GLN A 590 7.78 -18.33 0.34
CA GLN A 590 8.58 -19.55 0.13
C GLN A 590 7.80 -20.65 -0.60
N LEU A 591 6.52 -20.83 -0.24
CA LEU A 591 5.64 -21.78 -0.94
C LEU A 591 5.36 -21.39 -2.38
N LEU A 592 5.10 -20.11 -2.64
CA LEU A 592 4.86 -19.63 -4.00
C LEU A 592 6.14 -19.72 -4.86
N GLU A 593 7.30 -19.38 -4.30
CA GLU A 593 8.60 -19.51 -4.97
C GLU A 593 8.92 -20.96 -5.36
N ALA A 594 8.58 -21.93 -4.50
CA ALA A 594 8.81 -23.33 -4.78
C ALA A 594 7.80 -23.94 -5.75
N LYS A 595 6.52 -23.56 -5.64
CA LYS A 595 5.44 -24.24 -6.39
C LYS A 595 5.03 -23.55 -7.68
N VAL A 596 5.16 -22.22 -7.75
CA VAL A 596 4.71 -21.41 -8.90
C VAL A 596 5.71 -20.27 -9.20
N PRO A 597 7.03 -20.59 -9.34
CA PRO A 597 8.08 -19.58 -9.44
C PRO A 597 7.87 -18.62 -10.61
N ASP A 598 7.40 -19.13 -11.76
CA ASP A 598 7.17 -18.33 -12.96
C ASP A 598 6.14 -17.22 -12.71
N PHE A 599 5.06 -17.55 -11.99
CA PHE A 599 3.94 -16.64 -11.77
C PHE A 599 4.21 -15.54 -10.73
N ILE A 600 5.25 -15.68 -9.92
CA ILE A 600 5.70 -14.67 -8.98
C ILE A 600 7.03 -14.03 -9.39
N ALA A 601 7.54 -14.38 -10.58
CA ALA A 601 8.66 -13.68 -11.19
C ALA A 601 8.28 -12.23 -11.47
N TYR A 602 9.21 -11.30 -11.22
CA TYR A 602 8.95 -9.87 -11.41
C TYR A 602 8.62 -9.56 -12.87
N ALA A 603 9.34 -10.16 -13.81
CA ALA A 603 9.11 -10.01 -15.24
C ALA A 603 7.69 -10.45 -15.65
N TYR A 604 7.18 -11.56 -15.10
CA TYR A 604 5.83 -12.02 -15.43
C TYR A 604 4.76 -10.96 -15.19
N THR A 605 4.83 -10.29 -14.02
CA THR A 605 3.86 -9.23 -13.71
C THR A 605 4.07 -7.99 -14.57
N ALA A 606 5.31 -7.64 -14.89
CA ALA A 606 5.61 -6.52 -15.80
C ALA A 606 5.09 -6.80 -17.22
N ASP A 607 5.28 -8.02 -17.72
CA ASP A 607 4.76 -8.45 -19.03
C ASP A 607 3.24 -8.41 -19.08
N MET A 608 2.56 -8.81 -18.00
CA MET A 608 1.09 -8.71 -17.91
C MET A 608 0.60 -7.28 -18.03
N GLU A 609 1.30 -6.31 -17.41
CA GLU A 609 0.95 -4.90 -17.56
C GLU A 609 1.16 -4.41 -19.01
N THR A 610 2.19 -4.93 -19.68
CA THR A 610 2.45 -4.61 -21.09
C THR A 610 1.35 -5.18 -21.99
N TYR A 611 0.90 -6.41 -21.77
CA TYR A 611 -0.23 -6.98 -22.51
C TYR A 611 -1.53 -6.19 -22.31
N LEU A 612 -1.79 -5.71 -21.10
CA LEU A 612 -2.94 -4.85 -20.84
C LEU A 612 -2.83 -3.48 -21.58
N ASP A 613 -1.62 -2.94 -21.69
CA ASP A 613 -1.35 -1.75 -22.50
C ASP A 613 -1.54 -2.04 -24.01
N ASP A 614 -1.16 -3.23 -24.49
CA ASP A 614 -1.41 -3.65 -25.87
C ASP A 614 -2.90 -3.86 -26.17
N ILE A 615 -3.68 -4.36 -25.22
CA ILE A 615 -5.16 -4.41 -25.35
C ILE A 615 -5.72 -2.98 -25.43
N ASN A 616 -5.25 -2.09 -24.59
CA ASN A 616 -5.68 -0.69 -24.58
C ASN A 616 -5.37 0.04 -25.90
N THR A 617 -4.32 -0.37 -26.61
CA THR A 617 -3.98 0.16 -27.94
C THR A 617 -4.63 -0.59 -29.10
N GLY A 618 -5.38 -1.66 -28.82
CA GLY A 618 -6.00 -2.49 -29.86
C GLY A 618 -5.04 -3.44 -30.60
N LYS A 619 -3.79 -3.60 -30.13
CA LYS A 619 -2.82 -4.52 -30.71
C LYS A 619 -3.08 -5.97 -30.30
N LEU A 620 -3.76 -6.21 -29.19
CA LEU A 620 -4.07 -7.51 -28.64
C LEU A 620 -5.55 -7.60 -28.28
N GLY A 621 -6.20 -8.73 -28.59
CA GLY A 621 -7.57 -9.01 -28.22
C GLY A 621 -7.68 -9.49 -26.77
N ARG A 622 -8.71 -9.01 -26.01
CA ARG A 622 -8.97 -9.44 -24.62
C ARG A 622 -9.12 -10.94 -24.50
N VAL A 623 -9.97 -11.55 -25.35
CA VAL A 623 -10.27 -12.99 -25.29
C VAL A 623 -9.03 -13.84 -25.60
N ASP A 624 -8.22 -13.42 -26.59
CA ASP A 624 -7.00 -14.13 -26.95
C ASP A 624 -5.97 -14.09 -25.84
N PHE A 625 -5.80 -12.93 -25.22
CA PHE A 625 -4.96 -12.75 -24.04
C PHE A 625 -5.42 -13.68 -22.90
N LEU A 626 -6.70 -13.66 -22.55
CA LEU A 626 -7.24 -14.44 -21.44
C LEU A 626 -7.13 -15.94 -21.69
N LYS A 627 -7.43 -16.42 -22.89
CA LYS A 627 -7.27 -17.84 -23.25
C LYS A 627 -5.83 -18.29 -23.15
N ALA A 628 -4.88 -17.51 -23.66
CA ALA A 628 -3.47 -17.83 -23.60
C ALA A 628 -2.99 -17.94 -22.14
N ARG A 629 -3.36 -16.96 -21.31
CA ARG A 629 -2.97 -16.94 -19.89
C ARG A 629 -3.71 -17.98 -19.05
N TRP A 630 -4.96 -18.26 -19.37
CA TRP A 630 -5.73 -19.31 -18.72
C TRP A 630 -5.10 -20.69 -18.95
N ASN A 631 -4.77 -21.02 -20.19
CA ASN A 631 -4.12 -22.30 -20.52
C ASN A 631 -2.81 -22.48 -19.74
N GLU A 632 -2.05 -21.43 -19.56
CA GLU A 632 -0.82 -21.46 -18.76
C GLU A 632 -1.12 -21.70 -17.28
N ILE A 633 -2.11 -20.99 -16.70
CA ILE A 633 -2.52 -21.17 -15.29
C ILE A 633 -3.09 -22.58 -15.07
N ASP A 634 -3.99 -23.03 -15.92
CA ASP A 634 -4.67 -24.31 -15.77
C ASP A 634 -3.68 -25.48 -15.81
N SER A 635 -2.76 -25.48 -16.77
CA SER A 635 -1.75 -26.54 -16.91
C SER A 635 -0.77 -26.59 -15.73
N LYS A 636 -0.35 -25.43 -15.19
CA LYS A 636 0.70 -25.37 -14.17
C LYS A 636 0.16 -25.35 -12.73
N VAL A 637 -0.96 -24.67 -12.48
CA VAL A 637 -1.42 -24.39 -11.10
C VAL A 637 -2.50 -25.35 -10.65
N ASN A 638 -3.50 -25.63 -11.49
CA ASN A 638 -4.65 -26.43 -11.06
C ASN A 638 -4.29 -27.87 -10.74
N ASN A 639 -3.29 -28.45 -11.43
CA ASN A 639 -2.78 -29.78 -11.12
C ASN A 639 -2.04 -29.82 -9.77
N LEU A 640 -1.26 -28.79 -9.45
CA LEU A 640 -0.56 -28.68 -8.16
C LEU A 640 -1.53 -28.60 -6.97
N ALA A 641 -2.64 -27.84 -7.13
CA ALA A 641 -3.63 -27.72 -6.07
C ALA A 641 -4.37 -29.04 -5.77
N SER A 642 -4.38 -29.99 -6.70
CA SER A 642 -5.03 -31.29 -6.53
C SER A 642 -4.12 -32.32 -5.84
N ASN A 643 -2.79 -32.23 -6.05
CA ASN A 643 -1.78 -33.19 -5.60
C ASN A 643 -0.81 -32.51 -4.61
N VAL A 644 -1.25 -32.32 -3.39
CA VAL A 644 -0.47 -31.66 -2.34
C VAL A 644 0.33 -32.70 -1.54
N ASP A 645 1.66 -32.68 -1.64
CA ASP A 645 2.54 -33.42 -0.73
C ASP A 645 2.72 -32.63 0.59
N TYR A 646 2.17 -33.17 1.67
CA TYR A 646 2.23 -32.51 2.99
C TYR A 646 3.63 -32.54 3.61
N ASN A 647 4.49 -33.52 3.27
CA ASN A 647 5.87 -33.56 3.77
C ASN A 647 6.68 -32.42 3.15
N GLU A 648 6.56 -32.24 1.84
CA GLU A 648 7.19 -31.13 1.13
C GLU A 648 6.68 -29.77 1.64
N ILE A 649 5.36 -29.65 1.89
CA ILE A 649 4.79 -28.42 2.48
C ILE A 649 5.35 -28.15 3.86
N ASN A 650 5.53 -29.15 4.71
CA ASN A 650 6.11 -28.97 6.03
C ASN A 650 7.56 -28.45 5.93
N MET A 651 8.38 -29.01 5.02
CA MET A 651 9.73 -28.48 4.76
C MET A 651 9.69 -27.04 4.26
N LEU A 652 8.81 -26.72 3.30
CA LEU A 652 8.62 -25.36 2.77
C LEU A 652 7.96 -24.39 3.78
N SER A 653 7.44 -24.90 4.87
CA SER A 653 6.87 -24.10 5.96
C SER A 653 7.86 -23.92 7.12
N THR A 654 9.09 -24.35 6.97
CA THR A 654 10.18 -24.21 7.94
C THR A 654 11.05 -23.01 7.56
N ILE A 655 11.26 -22.08 8.51
CA ILE A 655 12.08 -20.89 8.34
C ILE A 655 13.31 -21.01 9.22
N GLN A 656 14.47 -21.18 8.61
CA GLN A 656 15.74 -21.31 9.31
C GLN A 656 16.16 -19.97 9.92
N LEU A 657 16.66 -19.99 11.17
CA LEU A 657 17.16 -18.82 11.88
C LEU A 657 18.70 -18.70 11.83
N ASN A 658 19.40 -19.73 11.31
CA ASN A 658 20.85 -19.81 11.19
C ASN A 658 21.60 -19.70 12.55
N ASN A 659 20.95 -20.06 13.64
CA ASN A 659 21.50 -19.98 15.00
C ASN A 659 21.22 -21.23 15.85
N GLY A 660 20.93 -22.35 15.22
CA GLY A 660 20.57 -23.63 15.85
C GLY A 660 19.08 -23.76 16.19
N TYR A 661 18.27 -22.86 15.68
CA TYR A 661 16.81 -22.87 15.80
C TYR A 661 16.16 -22.65 14.44
N HIS A 662 14.90 -23.13 14.30
CA HIS A 662 14.04 -22.81 13.18
C HIS A 662 12.60 -22.54 13.63
N VAL A 663 11.82 -21.88 12.78
CA VAL A 663 10.40 -21.65 12.99
C VAL A 663 9.58 -22.54 12.09
N GLU A 664 8.78 -23.44 12.68
CA GLU A 664 7.75 -24.20 11.95
C GLU A 664 6.46 -23.39 11.85
N CYS A 665 6.04 -23.09 10.64
CA CYS A 665 4.76 -22.44 10.36
C CYS A 665 3.67 -23.49 10.16
N THR A 666 2.74 -23.61 11.09
CA THR A 666 1.65 -24.59 11.05
C THR A 666 0.29 -23.93 10.80
N ARG A 667 -0.74 -24.74 10.53
CA ARG A 667 -2.14 -24.23 10.44
C ARG A 667 -2.63 -23.60 11.75
N PHE A 668 -2.03 -23.99 12.88
CA PHE A 668 -2.44 -23.60 14.22
C PHE A 668 -1.59 -22.48 14.82
N GLY A 669 -0.61 -21.99 14.07
CA GLY A 669 0.32 -20.94 14.50
C GLY A 669 1.77 -21.32 14.22
N PHE A 670 2.67 -20.69 14.96
CA PHE A 670 4.10 -20.82 14.77
C PHE A 670 4.72 -21.50 15.97
N LYS A 671 5.79 -22.26 15.73
CA LYS A 671 6.58 -22.93 16.77
C LYS A 671 8.05 -22.63 16.56
N LEU A 672 8.74 -22.27 17.60
CA LEU A 672 10.18 -22.24 17.64
C LEU A 672 10.67 -23.65 18.03
N VAL A 673 11.58 -24.19 17.25
CA VAL A 673 12.16 -25.54 17.43
C VAL A 673 13.65 -25.43 17.69
N ASP A 674 14.15 -26.15 18.68
CA ASP A 674 15.56 -26.25 19.02
C ASP A 674 16.17 -27.44 18.26
N GLU A 675 17.03 -27.16 17.27
CA GLU A 675 17.68 -28.20 16.44
C GLU A 675 18.74 -29.02 17.18
N ASN A 676 19.31 -28.41 18.23
CA ASN A 676 20.34 -29.03 19.05
C ASN A 676 19.77 -29.69 20.32
N GLY A 677 18.43 -29.61 20.48
CA GLY A 677 17.76 -30.21 21.62
C GLY A 677 17.65 -31.71 21.54
N ILE A 678 17.53 -32.39 22.70
CA ILE A 678 17.34 -33.84 22.77
C ILE A 678 15.90 -34.17 22.37
N PRO A 679 15.67 -35.01 21.34
CA PRO A 679 14.33 -35.45 20.97
C PRO A 679 13.62 -36.20 22.10
N ASP A 680 12.28 -36.07 22.15
CA ASP A 680 11.45 -36.85 23.05
C ASP A 680 11.35 -38.34 22.63
N ALA A 681 10.63 -39.13 23.44
CA ALA A 681 10.44 -40.56 23.16
C ALA A 681 9.73 -40.86 21.81
N THR A 682 9.15 -39.84 21.14
CA THR A 682 8.53 -39.93 19.81
C THR A 682 9.45 -39.42 18.70
N GLY A 683 10.68 -39.02 19.00
CA GLY A 683 11.64 -38.45 18.07
C GLY A 683 11.42 -36.97 17.74
N LYS A 684 10.56 -36.26 18.45
CA LYS A 684 10.29 -34.83 18.23
C LYS A 684 11.26 -33.95 19.00
N LEU A 685 11.82 -32.97 18.29
CA LEU A 685 12.68 -31.94 18.88
C LEU A 685 11.91 -31.04 19.84
N PRO A 686 12.58 -30.48 20.86
CA PRO A 686 11.98 -29.52 21.77
C PRO A 686 11.43 -28.33 21.01
N SER A 687 10.22 -27.95 21.31
CA SER A 687 9.59 -26.80 20.63
C SER A 687 8.69 -26.00 21.58
N VAL A 688 8.52 -24.73 21.29
CA VAL A 688 7.62 -23.82 22.01
C VAL A 688 6.76 -23.06 21.03
N LYS A 689 5.53 -22.73 21.44
CA LYS A 689 4.63 -21.87 20.65
C LYS A 689 5.25 -20.49 20.56
N LEU A 690 5.37 -19.98 19.33
CA LEU A 690 5.88 -18.65 19.04
C LEU A 690 4.72 -17.70 18.79
N ASP A 691 4.79 -16.50 19.35
CA ASP A 691 3.85 -15.44 19.04
C ASP A 691 4.06 -14.96 17.58
N GLY A 692 2.97 -14.71 16.88
CA GLY A 692 3.00 -14.20 15.51
C GLY A 692 3.60 -12.81 15.37
N ASP A 693 3.63 -12.04 16.46
CA ASP A 693 4.18 -10.68 16.52
C ASP A 693 5.70 -10.64 16.79
N GLU A 694 6.31 -11.76 17.19
CA GLU A 694 7.77 -11.86 17.28
C GLU A 694 8.37 -11.66 15.88
N LEU A 695 9.32 -10.74 15.78
CA LEU A 695 9.99 -10.42 14.53
C LEU A 695 11.34 -11.11 14.46
N TYR A 696 11.80 -11.42 13.27
CA TYR A 696 13.09 -12.05 13.03
C TYR A 696 14.27 -11.34 13.75
N ASP A 697 14.33 -10.01 13.70
CA ASP A 697 15.40 -9.20 14.35
C ASP A 697 15.57 -9.46 15.85
N GLY A 698 14.52 -9.93 16.52
CA GLY A 698 14.57 -10.27 17.94
C GLY A 698 14.92 -11.73 18.21
N MET A 699 15.10 -12.55 17.16
CA MET A 699 15.26 -14.00 17.29
C MET A 699 16.73 -14.44 17.24
N ASP A 700 17.62 -13.74 17.97
CA ASP A 700 18.97 -14.24 18.22
C ASP A 700 18.98 -15.50 19.09
N ALA A 701 20.13 -16.15 19.22
CA ALA A 701 20.25 -17.39 19.99
C ALA A 701 19.83 -17.25 21.46
N ASP A 702 20.14 -16.08 22.08
CA ASP A 702 19.77 -15.82 23.47
C ASP A 702 18.27 -15.64 23.62
N ARG A 703 17.62 -14.91 22.70
CA ARG A 703 16.16 -14.76 22.68
C ARG A 703 15.46 -16.09 22.44
N CYS A 704 15.93 -16.89 21.49
CA CYS A 704 15.40 -18.23 21.25
C CYS A 704 15.49 -19.10 22.51
N LYS A 705 16.64 -19.10 23.18
CA LYS A 705 16.84 -19.82 24.46
C LYS A 705 15.92 -19.32 25.56
N GLN A 706 15.74 -18.01 25.68
CA GLN A 706 14.77 -17.42 26.62
C GLN A 706 13.34 -17.90 26.34
N LEU A 707 12.91 -17.87 25.07
CA LEU A 707 11.59 -18.34 24.65
C LEU A 707 11.40 -19.83 24.94
N MET A 708 12.42 -20.65 24.63
CA MET A 708 12.39 -22.07 24.93
C MET A 708 12.28 -22.35 26.45
N THR A 709 12.98 -21.56 27.27
CA THR A 709 12.95 -21.68 28.74
C THR A 709 11.59 -21.21 29.27
N ALA A 710 11.10 -20.07 28.84
CA ALA A 710 9.77 -19.56 29.22
C ALA A 710 8.65 -20.51 28.78
N GLY A 711 8.77 -21.13 27.59
CA GLY A 711 7.82 -22.11 27.10
C GLY A 711 7.82 -23.40 27.88
N LYS A 712 8.95 -23.81 28.47
CA LYS A 712 9.03 -24.94 29.41
C LYS A 712 8.33 -24.63 30.75
N GLN A 713 8.28 -23.35 31.11
CA GLN A 713 7.50 -22.84 32.26
C GLN A 713 6.05 -22.53 31.88
N ALA A 714 5.69 -22.64 30.59
CA ALA A 714 4.35 -22.35 30.12
C ALA A 714 3.34 -23.30 30.73
N PHE A 715 2.20 -22.73 30.96
CA PHE A 715 1.02 -23.23 31.63
C PHE A 715 0.78 -24.75 31.43
N GLN A 716 1.26 -25.56 32.36
CA GLN A 716 0.90 -26.98 32.42
C GLN A 716 -0.56 -27.09 32.86
N PRO A 717 -1.35 -28.00 32.26
CA PRO A 717 -2.71 -28.24 32.72
C PRO A 717 -2.68 -28.57 34.25
N ARG A 718 -3.32 -27.71 35.03
CA ARG A 718 -3.32 -27.83 36.49
C ARG A 718 -4.70 -28.16 36.99
N VAL A 719 -4.86 -29.30 37.64
CA VAL A 719 -6.10 -29.67 38.33
C VAL A 719 -6.23 -28.78 39.57
N LEU A 720 -7.32 -28.03 39.67
CA LEU A 720 -7.62 -27.16 40.80
C LEU A 720 -8.36 -27.85 41.91
N GLY A 721 -9.22 -28.79 41.57
CA GLY A 721 -10.05 -29.51 42.53
C GLY A 721 -11.41 -29.89 41.95
N VAL A 722 -12.34 -30.24 42.81
CA VAL A 722 -13.71 -30.63 42.48
C VAL A 722 -14.68 -29.57 43.01
N LEU A 723 -15.56 -29.05 42.16
CA LEU A 723 -16.61 -28.12 42.57
C LEU A 723 -17.58 -28.79 43.57
N GLN A 724 -17.78 -28.13 44.68
CA GLN A 724 -18.63 -28.64 45.75
C GLN A 724 -20.10 -28.24 45.58
N ASP A 725 -20.32 -27.04 44.95
CA ASP A 725 -21.62 -26.42 44.84
C ASP A 725 -21.98 -26.03 43.42
N GLY A 726 -23.25 -25.68 43.21
CA GLY A 726 -23.74 -25.16 41.92
C GLY A 726 -24.13 -26.22 40.90
N ALA A 727 -24.41 -25.78 39.67
CA ALA A 727 -24.87 -26.64 38.59
C ALA A 727 -23.84 -27.72 38.15
N TYR A 728 -22.60 -27.55 38.53
CA TYR A 728 -21.47 -28.44 38.19
C TYR A 728 -20.82 -29.06 39.44
N ALA A 729 -21.57 -29.18 40.54
CA ALA A 729 -21.10 -29.90 41.72
C ALA A 729 -20.67 -31.34 41.36
N GLY A 730 -19.53 -31.79 41.85
CA GLY A 730 -18.92 -33.08 41.51
C GLY A 730 -18.13 -33.09 40.19
N TYR A 731 -17.89 -31.95 39.54
CA TYR A 731 -17.01 -31.82 38.36
C TYR A 731 -15.61 -31.42 38.80
N GLN A 732 -14.60 -32.08 38.23
CA GLN A 732 -13.19 -31.71 38.39
C GLN A 732 -12.84 -30.55 37.50
N VAL A 733 -12.29 -29.50 38.03
CA VAL A 733 -11.82 -28.33 37.28
C VAL A 733 -10.34 -28.41 37.01
N THR A 734 -9.97 -28.27 35.74
CA THR A 734 -8.58 -28.22 35.28
C THR A 734 -8.38 -26.93 34.53
N LEU A 735 -7.37 -26.16 34.92
CA LEU A 735 -6.92 -25.01 34.09
C LEU A 735 -6.16 -25.52 32.88
N ARG A 736 -6.46 -24.92 31.71
CA ARG A 736 -5.84 -25.29 30.44
C ARG A 736 -5.53 -24.05 29.63
N ASP A 737 -4.57 -24.14 28.74
CA ASP A 737 -4.33 -23.15 27.70
C ASP A 737 -4.86 -23.68 26.34
N GLY A 738 -5.59 -22.86 25.62
CA GLY A 738 -6.25 -23.23 24.39
C GLY A 738 -6.11 -22.19 23.30
N LYS A 739 -6.62 -22.50 22.10
CA LYS A 739 -6.56 -21.63 20.91
C LYS A 739 -7.05 -20.20 21.15
N TYR A 740 -7.96 -20.00 22.11
CA TYR A 740 -8.60 -18.72 22.41
C TYR A 740 -8.15 -18.16 23.77
N GLY A 741 -7.01 -18.60 24.30
CA GLY A 741 -6.48 -18.20 25.60
C GLY A 741 -6.73 -19.23 26.68
N LYS A 742 -6.36 -18.87 27.92
CA LYS A 742 -6.48 -19.73 29.09
C LYS A 742 -7.95 -19.91 29.46
N TYR A 743 -8.30 -21.15 29.83
CA TYR A 743 -9.66 -21.50 30.21
C TYR A 743 -9.68 -22.56 31.31
N ALA A 744 -10.75 -22.58 32.08
CA ALA A 744 -11.06 -23.62 33.06
C ALA A 744 -11.98 -24.65 32.41
N GLN A 745 -11.60 -25.92 32.49
CA GLN A 745 -12.39 -27.04 32.01
C GLN A 745 -12.94 -27.84 33.20
N ALA A 746 -14.25 -27.97 33.30
CA ALA A 746 -14.91 -28.81 34.26
C ALA A 746 -15.37 -30.14 33.63
N VAL A 747 -14.95 -31.26 34.18
CA VAL A 747 -15.23 -32.62 33.73
C VAL A 747 -15.95 -33.39 34.80
N LYS A 748 -17.08 -34.01 34.46
CA LYS A 748 -17.88 -34.80 35.40
C LYS A 748 -17.11 -36.07 35.84
N LEU A 749 -17.03 -36.31 37.14
CA LEU A 749 -16.46 -37.54 37.68
C LEU A 749 -17.55 -38.59 37.99
N ASN A 750 -17.18 -39.88 37.86
CA ASN A 750 -17.99 -41.02 38.34
C ASN A 750 -17.76 -41.21 39.84
N LYS A 751 -18.48 -42.19 40.44
CA LYS A 751 -18.37 -42.52 41.87
C LYS A 751 -16.97 -42.95 42.29
N ASN A 752 -16.13 -43.35 41.33
CA ASN A 752 -14.74 -43.81 41.57
C ASN A 752 -13.74 -42.67 41.38
N GLY A 753 -14.17 -41.41 41.09
CA GLY A 753 -13.30 -40.26 40.87
C GLY A 753 -12.72 -40.17 39.44
N GLU A 754 -13.19 -40.95 38.45
CA GLU A 754 -12.72 -40.97 37.11
C GLU A 754 -13.61 -40.12 36.18
N PRO A 755 -13.05 -39.50 35.14
CA PRO A 755 -13.82 -38.75 34.15
C PRO A 755 -14.87 -39.58 33.43
N VAL A 756 -16.12 -39.12 33.40
CA VAL A 756 -17.22 -39.77 32.67
C VAL A 756 -17.08 -39.47 31.19
N LYS A 757 -16.66 -40.48 30.39
CA LYS A 757 -16.40 -40.35 28.95
C LYS A 757 -17.59 -39.88 28.13
N THR A 758 -18.82 -40.08 28.58
CA THR A 758 -20.05 -39.68 27.89
C THR A 758 -20.50 -38.24 28.20
N ALA A 759 -19.94 -37.63 29.27
CA ALA A 759 -20.25 -36.27 29.67
C ALA A 759 -19.37 -35.28 28.92
N LYS A 760 -19.99 -34.30 28.25
CA LYS A 760 -19.23 -33.24 27.57
C LYS A 760 -18.58 -32.32 28.60
N PRO A 761 -17.26 -32.02 28.46
CA PRO A 761 -16.60 -31.04 29.31
C PRO A 761 -17.23 -29.64 29.16
N VAL A 762 -17.26 -28.89 30.25
CA VAL A 762 -17.69 -27.50 30.30
C VAL A 762 -16.45 -26.61 30.37
N ASN A 763 -16.31 -25.70 29.40
CA ASN A 763 -15.17 -24.80 29.31
C ASN A 763 -15.61 -23.36 29.57
N MET A 764 -14.90 -22.66 30.47
CA MET A 764 -15.11 -21.27 30.83
C MET A 764 -13.82 -20.49 30.54
N THR A 765 -13.91 -19.42 29.78
CA THR A 765 -12.77 -18.53 29.51
C THR A 765 -12.38 -17.83 30.80
N ILE A 766 -11.10 -17.76 31.10
CA ILE A 766 -10.58 -16.98 32.22
C ILE A 766 -10.46 -15.52 31.76
N PRO A 767 -11.07 -14.58 32.52
CA PRO A 767 -10.94 -13.15 32.21
C PRO A 767 -9.49 -12.68 32.29
N ASP A 768 -9.12 -11.69 31.49
CA ASP A 768 -7.76 -11.09 31.48
C ASP A 768 -7.40 -10.44 32.84
N SER A 769 -8.40 -10.08 33.64
CA SER A 769 -8.24 -9.55 35.00
C SER A 769 -7.84 -10.59 36.04
N MET A 770 -7.93 -11.89 35.73
CA MET A 770 -7.63 -13.00 36.63
C MET A 770 -6.23 -13.56 36.33
N ASP A 771 -5.38 -13.65 37.35
CA ASP A 771 -4.09 -14.34 37.23
C ASP A 771 -4.28 -15.85 37.09
N ALA A 772 -4.39 -16.35 35.88
CA ALA A 772 -4.60 -17.75 35.58
C ALA A 772 -3.45 -18.65 36.07
N VAL A 773 -2.24 -18.13 36.30
CA VAL A 773 -1.09 -18.93 36.77
C VAL A 773 -1.26 -19.31 38.22
N ASN A 774 -1.72 -18.39 39.05
CA ASN A 774 -1.87 -18.56 40.48
C ASN A 774 -3.32 -18.82 40.93
N ALA A 775 -4.29 -18.81 40.01
CA ALA A 775 -5.71 -18.99 40.32
C ALA A 775 -5.98 -20.28 41.11
N THR A 776 -6.79 -20.18 42.15
CA THR A 776 -7.26 -21.28 42.98
C THR A 776 -8.59 -21.83 42.46
N LEU A 777 -9.10 -22.92 43.07
CA LEU A 777 -10.43 -23.41 42.73
C LEU A 777 -11.52 -22.38 43.04
N ASP A 778 -11.38 -21.65 44.13
CA ASP A 778 -12.36 -20.65 44.58
C ASP A 778 -12.44 -19.46 43.62
N ASP A 779 -11.29 -19.00 43.09
CA ASP A 779 -11.25 -17.94 42.10
C ASP A 779 -11.99 -18.32 40.81
N VAL A 780 -11.91 -19.58 40.42
CA VAL A 780 -12.45 -20.10 39.16
C VAL A 780 -13.88 -20.65 39.36
N ALA A 781 -14.27 -21.07 40.54
CA ALA A 781 -15.61 -21.61 40.86
C ALA A 781 -16.71 -20.62 40.47
N ALA A 782 -16.49 -19.33 40.72
CA ALA A 782 -17.41 -18.27 40.36
C ALA A 782 -17.76 -18.27 38.84
N LEU A 783 -16.81 -18.61 37.95
CA LEU A 783 -17.05 -18.71 36.51
C LEU A 783 -18.03 -19.81 36.12
N PHE A 784 -18.11 -20.89 36.95
CA PHE A 784 -19.04 -22.00 36.73
C PHE A 784 -20.38 -21.77 37.42
N MET A 785 -20.50 -20.76 38.26
CA MET A 785 -21.75 -20.28 38.85
C MET A 785 -22.46 -19.28 37.97
N GLU A 786 -21.77 -18.66 37.00
CA GLU A 786 -22.35 -17.73 36.02
C GLU A 786 -23.32 -18.46 35.05
N VAL A 787 -24.51 -17.96 34.97
CA VAL A 787 -25.54 -18.46 34.05
C VAL A 787 -25.18 -18.06 32.62
N LYS A 788 -24.92 -19.05 31.75
CA LYS A 788 -24.63 -18.79 30.33
C LYS A 788 -25.80 -18.14 29.61
N LEU A 789 -25.59 -17.03 28.98
CA LEU A 789 -26.53 -16.43 28.06
C LEU A 789 -26.31 -17.01 26.62
N PRO A 790 -27.39 -17.19 25.80
CA PRO A 790 -28.79 -16.95 26.16
C PRO A 790 -29.36 -18.05 27.05
N ARG A 791 -29.98 -17.67 28.19
CA ARG A 791 -30.69 -18.54 29.09
C ARG A 791 -32.09 -18.85 28.54
N ARG A 792 -32.43 -20.12 28.35
CA ARG A 792 -33.70 -20.57 27.73
C ARG A 792 -34.64 -21.10 28.79
N PHE A 793 -35.93 -20.80 28.60
CA PHE A 793 -37.04 -21.26 29.43
C PHE A 793 -37.88 -22.31 28.68
N PRO A 794 -38.68 -23.16 29.46
CA PRO A 794 -39.43 -24.26 28.86
C PRO A 794 -40.48 -23.86 27.80
N ASP A 795 -41.02 -22.67 27.92
CA ASP A 795 -42.06 -22.12 27.01
C ASP A 795 -41.52 -21.55 25.70
N GLY A 796 -40.20 -21.58 25.49
CA GLY A 796 -39.56 -21.08 24.30
C GLY A 796 -39.05 -19.65 24.38
N LEU A 797 -39.28 -19.01 25.54
CA LEU A 797 -38.62 -17.72 25.86
C LEU A 797 -37.15 -17.95 26.14
N PHE A 798 -36.34 -16.92 25.88
CA PHE A 798 -34.93 -16.91 26.27
C PHE A 798 -34.42 -15.48 26.45
N VAL A 799 -33.46 -15.30 27.32
CA VAL A 799 -32.79 -14.02 27.58
C VAL A 799 -31.35 -14.08 27.12
N GLY A 800 -30.91 -13.05 26.42
CA GLY A 800 -29.55 -12.95 25.92
C GLY A 800 -29.01 -11.52 25.99
N GLU A 801 -27.75 -11.37 25.62
CA GLU A 801 -27.05 -10.09 25.54
C GLU A 801 -26.43 -9.93 24.14
N GLY A 802 -26.57 -8.78 23.54
CA GLY A 802 -26.10 -8.49 22.21
C GLY A 802 -25.49 -7.10 22.09
N LYS A 803 -25.02 -6.72 20.89
CA LYS A 803 -24.38 -5.40 20.62
C LYS A 803 -25.26 -4.18 20.99
N LYS A 804 -26.55 -4.36 21.18
CA LYS A 804 -27.53 -3.30 21.52
C LYS A 804 -28.09 -3.44 22.95
N GLY A 805 -27.45 -4.24 23.80
CA GLY A 805 -27.89 -4.50 25.18
C GLY A 805 -28.59 -5.86 25.34
N ALA A 806 -29.11 -6.10 26.57
CA ALA A 806 -29.83 -7.31 26.91
C ALA A 806 -31.20 -7.38 26.22
N TYR A 807 -31.63 -8.60 25.85
CA TYR A 807 -32.88 -8.82 25.12
C TYR A 807 -33.61 -10.09 25.56
N ILE A 808 -34.91 -10.10 25.36
CA ILE A 808 -35.74 -11.29 25.48
C ILE A 808 -36.07 -11.77 24.07
N GLY A 809 -35.89 -13.07 23.79
CA GLY A 809 -36.26 -13.70 22.56
C GLY A 809 -37.32 -14.78 22.78
N PHE A 810 -38.19 -15.02 21.77
CA PHE A 810 -39.14 -16.12 21.76
C PHE A 810 -38.97 -16.93 20.47
N SER A 811 -38.92 -18.26 20.58
CA SER A 811 -38.78 -19.17 19.45
C SER A 811 -39.55 -20.49 19.70
N LYS A 812 -40.49 -20.82 18.80
CA LYS A 812 -41.31 -22.05 18.86
C LYS A 812 -40.57 -23.33 18.40
N GLY A 813 -39.34 -23.26 17.95
CA GLY A 813 -38.68 -24.42 17.35
C GLY A 813 -37.30 -24.77 17.97
N LYS A 814 -36.99 -26.07 18.03
CA LYS A 814 -35.69 -26.59 18.53
C LYS A 814 -34.51 -26.41 17.56
N THR A 815 -34.74 -25.87 16.35
CA THR A 815 -33.67 -25.73 15.32
C THR A 815 -33.18 -24.30 15.19
N ARG A 816 -31.90 -24.14 14.85
CA ARG A 816 -31.20 -22.84 14.64
C ARG A 816 -31.83 -21.92 13.57
N ARG A 817 -32.81 -22.39 12.79
CA ARG A 817 -33.49 -21.67 11.70
C ARG A 817 -34.88 -21.17 12.04
N ALA A 818 -35.41 -21.41 13.25
CA ALA A 818 -36.70 -20.89 13.64
C ALA A 818 -36.61 -19.36 13.82
N LYS A 819 -37.47 -18.61 13.11
CA LYS A 819 -37.55 -17.15 13.26
C LYS A 819 -37.91 -16.82 14.71
N ALA A 820 -36.99 -16.10 15.39
CA ALA A 820 -37.23 -15.62 16.73
C ALA A 820 -37.72 -14.18 16.72
N THR A 821 -38.65 -13.86 17.62
CA THR A 821 -39.06 -12.48 17.88
C THR A 821 -38.24 -11.95 19.06
N PHE A 822 -37.70 -10.73 18.95
CA PHE A 822 -36.90 -10.11 19.95
C PHE A 822 -37.49 -8.81 20.47
N VAL A 823 -37.38 -8.61 21.79
CA VAL A 823 -37.72 -7.36 22.48
C VAL A 823 -36.59 -6.99 23.45
N PRO A 824 -36.31 -5.71 23.70
CA PRO A 824 -35.29 -5.33 24.66
C PRO A 824 -35.69 -5.77 26.07
N LEU A 825 -34.75 -6.18 26.91
CA LEU A 825 -34.92 -6.34 28.34
C LEU A 825 -34.91 -4.95 28.97
N PRO A 826 -35.76 -4.65 29.96
CA PRO A 826 -35.79 -3.35 30.62
C PRO A 826 -34.41 -2.96 31.20
N ASP A 827 -34.09 -1.67 31.18
CA ASP A 827 -32.83 -1.16 31.73
C ASP A 827 -32.72 -1.47 33.23
N GLY A 828 -31.54 -1.91 33.67
CA GLY A 828 -31.28 -2.28 35.06
C GLY A 828 -31.66 -3.72 35.44
N VAL A 829 -32.27 -4.49 34.55
CA VAL A 829 -32.58 -5.91 34.77
C VAL A 829 -31.43 -6.77 34.27
N ASP A 830 -30.79 -7.54 35.17
CA ASP A 830 -29.70 -8.45 34.81
C ASP A 830 -30.24 -9.71 34.10
N PRO A 831 -29.86 -9.93 32.84
CA PRO A 831 -30.28 -11.09 32.04
C PRO A 831 -29.87 -12.44 32.65
N ARG A 832 -28.91 -12.45 33.58
CA ARG A 832 -28.42 -13.67 34.23
C ARG A 832 -29.28 -14.10 35.43
N THR A 833 -29.94 -13.15 36.07
CA THR A 833 -30.67 -13.39 37.34
C THR A 833 -32.17 -13.24 37.22
N VAL A 834 -32.67 -12.54 36.18
CA VAL A 834 -34.09 -12.28 35.96
C VAL A 834 -34.94 -13.57 36.02
N SER A 835 -36.07 -13.56 36.76
CA SER A 835 -36.93 -14.72 36.88
C SER A 835 -37.66 -15.06 35.54
N HIS A 836 -38.10 -16.32 35.38
CA HIS A 836 -38.88 -16.73 34.20
C HIS A 836 -40.20 -15.94 34.12
N ASP A 837 -40.84 -15.72 35.23
CA ASP A 837 -42.13 -15.01 35.33
C ASP A 837 -41.96 -13.53 34.91
N ASP A 838 -40.87 -12.89 35.36
CA ASP A 838 -40.55 -11.52 34.95
C ASP A 838 -40.21 -11.43 33.46
N VAL A 839 -39.44 -12.37 32.92
CA VAL A 839 -39.16 -12.44 31.48
C VAL A 839 -40.42 -12.58 30.68
N LYS A 840 -41.36 -13.44 31.10
CA LYS A 840 -42.65 -13.61 30.45
C LYS A 840 -43.49 -12.33 30.51
N LYS A 841 -43.54 -11.71 31.68
CA LYS A 841 -44.22 -10.43 31.89
C LYS A 841 -43.66 -9.32 30.96
N TYR A 842 -42.38 -9.10 30.95
CA TYR A 842 -41.74 -8.08 30.09
C TYR A 842 -41.90 -8.36 28.61
N TYR A 843 -41.86 -9.64 28.21
CA TYR A 843 -42.13 -10.02 26.83
C TYR A 843 -43.57 -9.72 26.42
N ASP A 844 -44.58 -10.09 27.23
CA ASP A 844 -45.99 -9.87 26.96
C ASP A 844 -46.32 -8.37 26.94
N GLU A 845 -45.78 -7.59 27.85
CA GLU A 845 -45.92 -6.11 27.89
C GLU A 845 -45.35 -5.47 26.60
N ALA A 846 -44.17 -5.86 26.19
CA ALA A 846 -43.51 -5.30 24.99
C ALA A 846 -44.26 -5.71 23.70
N MET A 847 -44.84 -6.91 23.65
CA MET A 847 -45.63 -7.38 22.53
C MET A 847 -47.01 -6.72 22.46
N ASN A 848 -47.62 -6.40 23.61
CA ASN A 848 -48.92 -5.69 23.68
C ASN A 848 -48.74 -4.22 23.26
N ASN A 849 -47.63 -3.58 23.64
CA ASN A 849 -47.30 -2.22 23.17
C ASN A 849 -47.08 -2.17 21.66
N LYS A 850 -46.38 -3.15 21.08
CA LYS A 850 -46.21 -3.26 19.61
C LYS A 850 -47.54 -3.51 18.83
N LYS A 851 -48.60 -4.01 19.50
CA LYS A 851 -49.95 -4.15 18.90
C LYS A 851 -50.76 -2.86 18.95
N LYS A 852 -50.46 -1.94 19.88
CA LYS A 852 -51.12 -0.64 19.99
C LYS A 852 -50.56 0.40 19.01
N ASP A 853 -49.30 0.20 18.56
CA ASP A 853 -48.62 1.09 17.60
C ASP A 853 -48.74 0.66 16.13
N LYS A 854 -49.57 -0.34 15.84
CA LYS A 854 -49.99 -0.77 14.51
C LYS A 854 -51.49 -0.51 14.28
#